data_9f5641536b153fd76966b277da9534d5
#
_entry.id   9f5641536b153fd76966b277da9534d5
#
_cell.length_a   1.000
_cell.length_b   1.000
_cell.length_c   1.000
_cell.angle_alpha   90.00
_cell.angle_beta   90.00
_cell.angle_gamma   90.00
#
_symmetry.space_group_name_H-M   'P 1'
#
loop_
_entity.id
_entity.type
_entity.pdbx_description
1 polymer ?
#
loop_
_entity_poly.entity_id
_entity_poly.type
_entity_poly.pdbx_seq_one_letter_code
_entity_poly.pdbx_strand_id
1 'polypeptide(L)'
;MLAVPAAIAAAENLRASGVLSGILAAAILAVGLFSTSSTLACFAKLLRPLFILALAAPVLWIVLQLIPIPLRGLGNQIWATASAALDQPLAERFSVDVRETILALSHYNLVIAAALVTALVTLDKHRAAQVLYVLVSITAVSGIFSIWRNNNLSGSWPAEQVWTGSTAAALGVLLSTAMAIRALDQLRRPRPSPRSPTGPLALLSCAILSLIVSVAAIALCSGSTALIAVLLGVTTILTVVAIRKWFFGLWGRAGVLATATMLFVAAFTFIPFNRNADLTIALSTQSRAATERMLQDTHPIGTGAGTFVALLPIYGDVGMLAMRERPTAAAAVAVEMGRTFLCGLLIVAVISACILFGRALSRNHAYLYPAVGAGASVSLTILAFAENSLFDLWASLLVAAVYGLAFAQSLSGTARDVESIELRQLTQEASDRTTAARRIPSTTFASPWPLTRVALTMIGLLLAAQAAWMVSQSWPFGDRLAVTAVAGSNEAWASALQSTRENAEAISGFTAAVRIKSDKSTDPQNTGRSADLNAFSAVLKYSPLRGDVWLMLAALSKQHAAAYDTTSFLKMSYYTAPNALDLIPLRLSVALGTDAAIKEPELRDLIRRDLKVAMTGRAALRPAIATAYQSASADGRAFAESSISELDPGYVQKLRSRGP
;
A
#
# COMPACT_ATOMS: atom_id res chain seq x y z
N MET A 1 -9.41 -2.71 22.22
CA MET A 1 -7.95 -2.51 22.14
C MET A 1 -7.16 -3.80 21.88
N LEU A 2 -7.48 -4.92 22.51
CA LEU A 2 -6.82 -6.22 22.22
C LEU A 2 -7.06 -6.73 20.80
N ALA A 3 -8.11 -6.28 20.11
CA ALA A 3 -8.39 -6.63 18.71
C ALA A 3 -7.46 -5.91 17.69
N VAL A 4 -6.75 -4.86 18.11
CA VAL A 4 -5.89 -4.07 17.22
C VAL A 4 -4.71 -4.89 16.67
N PRO A 5 -3.94 -5.65 17.47
CA PRO A 5 -2.88 -6.51 16.94
C PRO A 5 -3.41 -7.62 16.01
N ALA A 6 -4.57 -8.19 16.35
CA ALA A 6 -5.23 -9.19 15.51
C ALA A 6 -5.75 -8.60 14.20
N ALA A 7 -6.28 -7.37 14.23
CA ALA A 7 -6.69 -6.62 13.04
C ALA A 7 -5.49 -6.24 12.17
N ILE A 8 -4.34 -5.92 12.77
CA ILE A 8 -3.08 -5.64 12.07
C ILE A 8 -2.58 -6.90 11.34
N ALA A 9 -2.54 -8.05 12.03
CA ALA A 9 -2.14 -9.31 11.42
C ALA A 9 -3.14 -9.79 10.34
N ALA A 10 -4.42 -9.45 10.49
CA ALA A 10 -5.47 -9.78 9.54
C ALA A 10 -5.57 -8.79 8.36
N ALA A 11 -4.99 -7.59 8.47
CA ALA A 11 -5.07 -6.54 7.44
C ALA A 11 -4.31 -6.89 6.14
N GLU A 12 -3.41 -7.86 6.18
CA GLU A 12 -2.76 -8.40 4.98
C GLU A 12 -3.68 -9.33 4.17
N ASN A 13 -4.80 -9.76 4.73
CA ASN A 13 -5.78 -10.59 4.05
C ASN A 13 -6.87 -9.73 3.39
N LEU A 14 -7.24 -10.09 2.15
CA LEU A 14 -8.30 -9.42 1.38
C LEU A 14 -9.64 -9.35 2.16
N ARG A 15 -9.93 -10.38 2.98
CA ARG A 15 -11.11 -10.42 3.87
C ARG A 15 -11.10 -9.31 4.91
N ALA A 16 -9.97 -9.14 5.57
CA ALA A 16 -9.83 -8.12 6.61
C ALA A 16 -9.96 -6.71 6.04
N SER A 17 -9.35 -6.46 4.87
CA SER A 17 -9.51 -5.20 4.13
C SER A 17 -10.96 -4.96 3.73
N GLY A 18 -11.68 -6.01 3.29
CA GLY A 18 -13.11 -5.95 2.97
C GLY A 18 -13.98 -5.62 4.19
N VAL A 19 -13.76 -6.28 5.32
CA VAL A 19 -14.47 -6.01 6.59
C VAL A 19 -14.20 -4.58 7.06
N LEU A 20 -12.96 -4.13 7.01
CA LEU A 20 -12.57 -2.77 7.40
C LEU A 20 -13.22 -1.72 6.48
N SER A 21 -13.28 -1.97 5.17
CA SER A 21 -14.03 -1.15 4.21
C SER A 21 -15.50 -1.07 4.56
N GLY A 22 -16.11 -2.18 4.95
CA GLY A 22 -17.51 -2.25 5.39
C GLY A 22 -17.76 -1.42 6.65
N ILE A 23 -16.87 -1.49 7.65
CA ILE A 23 -16.95 -0.69 8.88
C ILE A 23 -16.85 0.81 8.56
N LEU A 24 -15.91 1.23 7.72
CA LEU A 24 -15.77 2.63 7.33
C LEU A 24 -16.93 3.10 6.46
N ALA A 25 -17.44 2.26 5.57
CA ALA A 25 -18.64 2.55 4.80
C ALA A 25 -19.84 2.79 5.72
N ALA A 26 -20.06 1.91 6.71
CA ALA A 26 -21.11 2.07 7.71
C ALA A 26 -20.93 3.36 8.53
N ALA A 27 -19.68 3.69 8.90
CA ALA A 27 -19.37 4.93 9.63
C ALA A 27 -19.68 6.18 8.79
N ILE A 28 -19.31 6.21 7.50
CA ILE A 28 -19.63 7.32 6.59
C ILE A 28 -21.14 7.47 6.39
N LEU A 29 -21.83 6.36 6.16
CA LEU A 29 -23.31 6.36 6.02
C LEU A 29 -23.99 6.85 7.30
N ALA A 30 -23.56 6.36 8.46
CA ALA A 30 -24.09 6.81 9.74
C ALA A 30 -23.87 8.32 9.95
N VAL A 31 -22.65 8.81 9.68
CA VAL A 31 -22.35 10.25 9.77
C VAL A 31 -23.15 11.04 8.75
N GLY A 32 -23.25 10.58 7.50
CA GLY A 32 -24.03 11.24 6.44
C GLY A 32 -25.52 11.36 6.78
N LEU A 33 -26.09 10.32 7.38
CA LEU A 33 -27.52 10.28 7.74
C LEU A 33 -27.85 11.04 9.04
N PHE A 34 -27.02 10.86 10.09
CA PHE A 34 -27.32 11.34 11.44
C PHE A 34 -26.64 12.67 11.79
N SER A 35 -25.74 13.20 10.95
CA SER A 35 -25.11 14.50 11.22
C SER A 35 -26.06 15.67 11.06
N THR A 36 -25.91 16.67 11.94
CA THR A 36 -26.69 17.92 11.88
C THR A 36 -26.29 18.75 10.66
N SER A 37 -27.22 19.56 10.16
CA SER A 37 -26.99 20.46 9.02
C SER A 37 -25.82 21.43 9.25
N SER A 38 -25.60 21.87 10.49
CA SER A 38 -24.48 22.73 10.87
C SER A 38 -23.13 22.06 10.75
N THR A 39 -23.01 20.77 11.16
CA THR A 39 -21.77 20.01 10.99
C THR A 39 -21.45 19.75 9.53
N LEU A 40 -22.46 19.46 8.71
CA LEU A 40 -22.31 19.26 7.27
C LEU A 40 -21.93 20.56 6.55
N ALA A 41 -22.47 21.71 6.96
CA ALA A 41 -22.08 23.02 6.42
C ALA A 41 -20.62 23.36 6.78
N CYS A 42 -20.17 23.08 8.00
CA CYS A 42 -18.77 23.20 8.38
C CYS A 42 -17.87 22.27 7.58
N PHE A 43 -18.31 21.04 7.33
CA PHE A 43 -17.59 20.08 6.51
C PHE A 43 -17.52 20.51 5.05
N ALA A 44 -18.58 21.08 4.49
CA ALA A 44 -18.57 21.63 3.14
C ALA A 44 -17.53 22.75 2.97
N LYS A 45 -17.31 23.56 4.02
CA LYS A 45 -16.23 24.57 4.04
C LYS A 45 -14.83 23.93 4.10
N LEU A 46 -14.70 22.71 4.64
CA LEU A 46 -13.46 21.90 4.63
C LEU A 46 -13.14 21.41 3.21
N LEU A 47 -14.16 21.02 2.46
CA LEU A 47 -14.05 20.52 1.08
C LEU A 47 -13.76 21.66 0.09
N ARG A 48 -12.68 22.40 0.33
CA ARG A 48 -12.19 23.37 -0.65
C ARG A 48 -11.69 22.66 -1.90
N PRO A 49 -11.76 23.29 -3.09
CA PRO A 49 -11.40 22.64 -4.35
C PRO A 49 -9.97 22.09 -4.34
N LEU A 50 -9.02 22.76 -3.71
CA LEU A 50 -7.64 22.26 -3.56
C LEU A 50 -7.55 20.99 -2.72
N PHE A 51 -8.36 20.86 -1.66
CA PHE A 51 -8.38 19.67 -0.82
C PHE A 51 -9.03 18.49 -1.55
N ILE A 52 -10.13 18.75 -2.25
CA ILE A 52 -10.78 17.74 -3.10
C ILE A 52 -9.83 17.29 -4.20
N LEU A 53 -9.15 18.22 -4.85
CA LEU A 53 -8.18 17.89 -5.90
C LEU A 53 -7.03 17.04 -5.36
N ALA A 54 -6.48 17.38 -4.21
CA ALA A 54 -5.40 16.61 -3.57
C ALA A 54 -5.83 15.17 -3.23
N LEU A 55 -7.08 14.97 -2.80
CA LEU A 55 -7.63 13.63 -2.53
C LEU A 55 -8.00 12.88 -3.82
N ALA A 56 -8.52 13.57 -4.82
CA ALA A 56 -8.97 12.98 -6.07
C ALA A 56 -7.82 12.67 -7.04
N ALA A 57 -6.74 13.46 -7.01
CA ALA A 57 -5.64 13.31 -7.96
C ALA A 57 -5.04 11.89 -8.03
N PRO A 58 -4.74 11.21 -6.91
CA PRO A 58 -4.26 9.84 -6.96
C PRO A 58 -5.31 8.85 -7.50
N VAL A 59 -6.58 9.03 -7.15
CA VAL A 59 -7.69 8.19 -7.67
C VAL A 59 -7.80 8.35 -9.17
N LEU A 60 -7.81 9.59 -9.66
CA LEU A 60 -7.88 9.89 -11.09
C LEU A 60 -6.66 9.34 -11.84
N TRP A 61 -5.46 9.41 -11.23
CA TRP A 61 -4.25 8.87 -11.81
C TRP A 61 -4.30 7.35 -11.94
N ILE A 62 -4.74 6.64 -10.89
CA ILE A 62 -4.90 5.19 -10.91
C ILE A 62 -5.98 4.77 -11.92
N VAL A 63 -7.10 5.51 -11.99
CA VAL A 63 -8.15 5.26 -12.98
C VAL A 63 -7.61 5.48 -14.41
N LEU A 64 -6.80 6.51 -14.64
CA LEU A 64 -6.14 6.73 -15.93
C LEU A 64 -5.28 5.53 -16.34
N GLN A 65 -4.55 4.92 -15.39
CA GLN A 65 -3.73 3.74 -15.67
C GLN A 65 -4.56 2.49 -16.05
N LEU A 66 -5.84 2.43 -15.61
CA LEU A 66 -6.76 1.32 -15.89
C LEU A 66 -7.51 1.47 -17.21
N ILE A 67 -7.62 2.69 -17.74
CA ILE A 67 -8.37 2.94 -18.97
C ILE A 67 -7.68 2.25 -20.16
N PRO A 68 -8.42 1.48 -20.97
CA PRO A 68 -7.90 0.92 -22.20
C PRO A 68 -7.56 2.04 -23.19
N ILE A 69 -6.36 1.97 -23.78
CA ILE A 69 -5.86 2.98 -24.68
C ILE A 69 -6.21 2.57 -26.11
N PRO A 70 -6.96 3.39 -26.86
CA PRO A 70 -7.33 3.05 -28.23
C PRO A 70 -6.17 3.18 -29.23
N LEU A 71 -5.09 3.88 -28.84
CA LEU A 71 -3.91 4.12 -29.68
C LEU A 71 -2.85 3.05 -29.39
N ARG A 72 -2.54 2.22 -30.39
CA ARG A 72 -1.50 1.18 -30.29
C ARG A 72 -0.13 1.81 -30.04
N GLY A 73 0.64 1.20 -29.14
CA GLY A 73 2.01 1.61 -28.83
C GLY A 73 2.18 2.67 -27.74
N LEU A 74 1.10 3.21 -27.18
CA LEU A 74 1.17 4.07 -25.99
C LEU A 74 1.03 3.29 -24.67
N GLY A 75 0.43 2.11 -24.73
CA GLY A 75 0.32 1.20 -23.58
C GLY A 75 1.63 0.45 -23.31
N ASN A 76 1.64 -0.34 -22.24
CA ASN A 76 2.77 -1.19 -21.96
C ASN A 76 2.88 -2.34 -22.97
N GLN A 77 4.10 -2.59 -23.49
CA GLN A 77 4.36 -3.61 -24.53
C GLN A 77 3.96 -5.03 -24.10
N ILE A 78 3.86 -5.31 -22.82
CA ILE A 78 3.43 -6.62 -22.31
C ILE A 78 2.05 -7.03 -22.85
N TRP A 79 1.16 -6.08 -23.09
CA TRP A 79 -0.19 -6.35 -23.62
C TRP A 79 -0.13 -6.84 -25.07
N ALA A 80 0.77 -6.28 -25.89
CA ALA A 80 0.97 -6.72 -27.25
C ALA A 80 1.56 -8.13 -27.32
N THR A 81 2.57 -8.42 -26.48
CA THR A 81 3.19 -9.75 -26.40
C THR A 81 2.22 -10.81 -25.84
N ALA A 82 1.44 -10.47 -24.81
CA ALA A 82 0.42 -11.35 -24.27
C ALA A 82 -0.74 -11.59 -25.27
N SER A 83 -1.15 -10.55 -26.01
CA SER A 83 -2.15 -10.68 -27.09
C SER A 83 -1.69 -11.64 -28.18
N ALA A 84 -0.44 -11.53 -28.62
CA ALA A 84 0.14 -12.44 -29.61
C ALA A 84 0.24 -13.87 -29.08
N ALA A 85 0.66 -14.07 -27.82
CA ALA A 85 0.79 -15.39 -27.22
C ALA A 85 -0.56 -16.09 -27.01
N LEU A 86 -1.62 -15.33 -26.65
CA LEU A 86 -2.96 -15.87 -26.43
C LEU A 86 -3.79 -15.99 -27.72
N ASP A 87 -3.29 -15.48 -28.83
CA ASP A 87 -4.03 -15.32 -30.11
C ASP A 87 -5.40 -14.65 -29.90
N GLN A 88 -5.43 -13.63 -29.03
CA GLN A 88 -6.64 -12.90 -28.68
C GLN A 88 -6.33 -11.41 -28.55
N PRO A 89 -7.18 -10.52 -29.09
CA PRO A 89 -6.96 -9.08 -28.97
C PRO A 89 -7.13 -8.64 -27.51
N LEU A 90 -6.05 -8.13 -26.91
CA LEU A 90 -6.06 -7.51 -25.62
C LEU A 90 -5.99 -5.99 -25.75
N ALA A 91 -6.73 -5.29 -24.89
CA ALA A 91 -6.68 -3.84 -24.86
C ALA A 91 -5.39 -3.38 -24.13
N GLU A 92 -4.57 -2.60 -24.82
CA GLU A 92 -3.38 -1.98 -24.23
C GLU A 92 -3.77 -1.02 -23.09
N ARG A 93 -2.99 -1.02 -22.02
CA ARG A 93 -3.17 -0.16 -20.85
C ARG A 93 -1.80 0.30 -20.34
N PHE A 94 -1.77 1.35 -19.51
CA PHE A 94 -0.55 1.74 -18.82
C PHE A 94 -0.20 0.74 -17.72
N SER A 95 -1.22 0.29 -16.96
CA SER A 95 -1.01 -0.72 -15.92
C SER A 95 -0.64 -2.06 -16.54
N VAL A 96 0.43 -2.67 -16.03
CA VAL A 96 0.88 -4.02 -16.40
C VAL A 96 0.11 -5.13 -15.70
N ASP A 97 -0.60 -4.80 -14.60
CA ASP A 97 -1.48 -5.70 -13.87
C ASP A 97 -2.72 -4.96 -13.39
N VAL A 98 -3.84 -5.22 -14.07
CA VAL A 98 -5.12 -4.55 -13.79
C VAL A 98 -5.66 -4.94 -12.41
N ARG A 99 -5.47 -6.19 -11.99
CA ARG A 99 -5.96 -6.69 -10.71
C ARG A 99 -5.27 -5.97 -9.55
N GLU A 100 -3.95 -5.93 -9.55
CA GLU A 100 -3.19 -5.26 -8.49
C GLU A 100 -3.50 -3.76 -8.46
N THR A 101 -3.68 -3.12 -9.62
CA THR A 101 -4.05 -1.71 -9.70
C THR A 101 -5.46 -1.42 -9.15
N ILE A 102 -6.43 -2.32 -9.35
CA ILE A 102 -7.77 -2.18 -8.73
C ILE A 102 -7.68 -2.40 -7.22
N LEU A 103 -6.86 -3.35 -6.74
CA LEU A 103 -6.64 -3.54 -5.30
C LEU A 103 -5.98 -2.31 -4.66
N ALA A 104 -4.99 -1.71 -5.33
CA ALA A 104 -4.38 -0.47 -4.88
C ALA A 104 -5.38 0.70 -4.85
N LEU A 105 -6.25 0.82 -5.86
CA LEU A 105 -7.35 1.79 -5.87
C LEU A 105 -8.29 1.58 -4.68
N SER A 106 -8.62 0.33 -4.39
CA SER A 106 -9.47 -0.04 -3.26
C SER A 106 -8.85 0.34 -1.93
N HIS A 107 -7.54 0.09 -1.76
CA HIS A 107 -6.76 0.49 -0.60
C HIS A 107 -6.76 2.03 -0.44
N TYR A 108 -6.55 2.75 -1.54
CA TYR A 108 -6.53 4.21 -1.52
C TYR A 108 -7.89 4.82 -1.14
N ASN A 109 -8.98 4.27 -1.66
CA ASN A 109 -10.34 4.67 -1.28
C ASN A 109 -10.59 4.49 0.21
N LEU A 110 -10.06 3.42 0.81
CA LEU A 110 -10.16 3.14 2.24
C LEU A 110 -9.41 4.20 3.08
N VAL A 111 -8.22 4.59 2.64
CA VAL A 111 -7.42 5.66 3.27
C VAL A 111 -8.13 7.01 3.22
N ILE A 112 -8.70 7.36 2.06
CA ILE A 112 -9.51 8.59 1.91
C ILE A 112 -10.72 8.55 2.84
N ALA A 113 -11.42 7.43 2.89
CA ALA A 113 -12.57 7.25 3.75
C ALA A 113 -12.21 7.46 5.23
N ALA A 114 -11.11 6.88 5.68
CA ALA A 114 -10.62 7.06 7.04
C ALA A 114 -10.29 8.54 7.35
N ALA A 115 -9.66 9.25 6.42
CA ALA A 115 -9.37 10.67 6.55
C ALA A 115 -10.66 11.50 6.68
N LEU A 116 -11.65 11.23 5.81
CA LEU A 116 -12.94 11.93 5.82
C LEU A 116 -13.75 11.66 7.09
N VAL A 117 -13.84 10.39 7.52
CA VAL A 117 -14.52 10.02 8.78
C VAL A 117 -13.87 10.72 9.96
N THR A 118 -12.55 10.66 10.05
CA THR A 118 -11.81 11.30 11.14
C THR A 118 -12.00 12.81 11.11
N ALA A 119 -11.94 13.43 9.94
CA ALA A 119 -12.18 14.86 9.79
C ALA A 119 -13.59 15.25 10.26
N LEU A 120 -14.63 14.51 9.86
CA LEU A 120 -16.01 14.75 10.25
C LEU A 120 -16.21 14.62 11.76
N VAL A 121 -15.71 13.54 12.35
CA VAL A 121 -15.83 13.28 13.80
C VAL A 121 -15.10 14.35 14.61
N THR A 122 -13.96 14.83 14.13
CA THR A 122 -13.07 15.76 14.84
C THR A 122 -13.40 17.24 14.61
N LEU A 123 -14.46 17.59 13.90
CA LEU A 123 -14.96 18.98 13.84
C LEU A 123 -15.32 19.53 15.22
N ASP A 124 -15.79 18.68 16.12
CA ASP A 124 -16.03 19.02 17.53
C ASP A 124 -14.73 18.92 18.34
N LYS A 125 -14.42 19.98 19.12
CA LYS A 125 -13.20 20.07 19.95
C LYS A 125 -13.11 18.96 21.00
N HIS A 126 -14.26 18.54 21.56
CA HIS A 126 -14.27 17.49 22.57
C HIS A 126 -13.93 16.12 21.94
N ARG A 127 -14.56 15.81 20.82
CA ARG A 127 -14.29 14.57 20.06
C ARG A 127 -12.87 14.55 19.51
N ALA A 128 -12.34 15.70 19.05
CA ALA A 128 -10.95 15.81 18.62
C ALA A 128 -9.96 15.43 19.73
N ALA A 129 -10.24 15.80 20.98
CA ALA A 129 -9.43 15.38 22.12
C ALA A 129 -9.50 13.85 22.36
N GLN A 130 -10.70 13.29 22.28
CA GLN A 130 -10.91 11.83 22.43
C GLN A 130 -10.16 11.06 21.32
N VAL A 131 -10.29 11.51 20.07
CA VAL A 131 -9.57 10.89 18.93
C VAL A 131 -8.05 10.97 19.14
N LEU A 132 -7.53 12.10 19.62
CA LEU A 132 -6.09 12.20 19.95
C LEU A 132 -5.67 11.15 20.99
N TYR A 133 -6.45 10.96 22.06
CA TYR A 133 -6.14 9.95 23.08
C TYR A 133 -6.19 8.53 22.53
N VAL A 134 -7.18 8.24 21.68
CA VAL A 134 -7.31 6.95 21.00
C VAL A 134 -6.10 6.71 20.09
N LEU A 135 -5.71 7.69 19.28
CA LEU A 135 -4.55 7.57 18.39
C LEU A 135 -3.25 7.34 19.16
N VAL A 136 -3.02 8.08 20.27
CA VAL A 136 -1.85 7.86 21.13
C VAL A 136 -1.86 6.43 21.72
N SER A 137 -3.01 5.96 22.18
CA SER A 137 -3.13 4.61 22.74
C SER A 137 -2.87 3.54 21.68
N ILE A 138 -3.39 3.71 20.47
CA ILE A 138 -3.22 2.78 19.34
C ILE A 138 -1.74 2.73 18.94
N THR A 139 -1.08 3.88 18.80
CA THR A 139 0.34 3.94 18.43
C THR A 139 1.24 3.35 19.52
N ALA A 140 0.92 3.53 20.80
CA ALA A 140 1.63 2.90 21.91
C ALA A 140 1.49 1.36 21.86
N VAL A 141 0.28 0.84 21.67
CA VAL A 141 0.05 -0.62 21.52
C VAL A 141 0.79 -1.17 20.30
N SER A 142 0.78 -0.46 19.17
CA SER A 142 1.56 -0.83 17.98
C SER A 142 3.05 -0.88 18.26
N GLY A 143 3.58 0.08 19.03
CA GLY A 143 4.99 0.11 19.46
C GLY A 143 5.35 -1.08 20.34
N ILE A 144 4.53 -1.39 21.34
CA ILE A 144 4.72 -2.57 22.21
C ILE A 144 4.72 -3.85 21.38
N PHE A 145 3.76 -3.98 20.47
CA PHE A 145 3.66 -5.15 19.60
C PHE A 145 4.89 -5.29 18.68
N SER A 146 5.41 -4.19 18.13
CA SER A 146 6.62 -4.19 17.31
C SER A 146 7.84 -4.67 18.11
N ILE A 147 8.02 -4.17 19.34
CA ILE A 147 9.11 -4.56 20.23
C ILE A 147 8.98 -6.04 20.62
N TRP A 148 7.78 -6.47 21.02
CA TRP A 148 7.51 -7.86 21.40
C TRP A 148 7.82 -8.82 20.25
N ARG A 149 7.38 -8.47 19.04
CA ARG A 149 7.63 -9.26 17.85
C ARG A 149 9.12 -9.35 17.52
N ASN A 150 9.84 -8.23 17.55
CA ASN A 150 11.28 -8.19 17.29
C ASN A 150 12.07 -9.09 18.26
N ASN A 151 11.67 -9.14 19.54
CA ASN A 151 12.35 -9.94 20.55
C ASN A 151 12.03 -11.45 20.49
N ASN A 152 10.80 -11.83 20.06
CA ASN A 152 10.37 -13.22 20.12
C ASN A 152 10.53 -13.98 18.78
N LEU A 153 10.79 -13.28 17.67
CA LEU A 153 10.72 -13.89 16.33
C LEU A 153 12.08 -14.19 15.72
N SER A 154 13.16 -14.16 16.47
CA SER A 154 14.49 -14.53 15.97
C SER A 154 14.64 -15.99 15.53
N GLY A 155 13.61 -16.84 15.59
CA GLY A 155 13.76 -18.27 15.32
C GLY A 155 12.63 -19.05 14.63
N SER A 156 11.39 -18.56 14.54
CA SER A 156 10.29 -19.49 14.20
C SER A 156 9.24 -19.04 13.16
N TRP A 157 9.30 -17.79 12.69
CA TRP A 157 8.37 -17.33 11.66
C TRP A 157 9.10 -17.07 10.34
N PRO A 158 8.46 -17.31 9.19
CA PRO A 158 9.09 -17.00 7.91
C PRO A 158 9.48 -15.53 7.90
N ALA A 159 10.72 -15.25 7.47
CA ALA A 159 11.30 -13.90 7.36
C ALA A 159 10.51 -12.96 6.43
N GLU A 160 9.41 -13.45 5.89
CA GLU A 160 8.52 -12.84 4.90
C GLU A 160 7.72 -11.67 5.44
N GLN A 161 7.48 -11.62 6.75
CA GLN A 161 6.67 -10.57 7.37
C GLN A 161 7.49 -9.67 8.30
N VAL A 162 8.51 -9.01 7.79
CA VAL A 162 9.17 -7.92 8.53
C VAL A 162 8.25 -6.71 8.50
N TRP A 163 7.33 -6.67 9.48
CA TRP A 163 6.48 -5.52 9.69
C TRP A 163 7.32 -4.40 10.32
N THR A 164 7.60 -3.37 9.55
CA THR A 164 8.29 -2.18 10.03
C THR A 164 7.24 -1.22 10.59
N GLY A 165 6.96 -1.32 11.87
CA GLY A 165 6.05 -0.39 12.57
C GLY A 165 6.58 1.04 12.72
N SER A 166 7.59 1.40 11.95
CA SER A 166 8.28 2.69 12.02
C SER A 166 7.37 3.90 11.80
N THR A 167 6.46 3.85 10.81
CA THR A 167 5.48 4.93 10.58
C THR A 167 4.54 5.10 11.78
N ALA A 168 4.01 4.00 12.33
CA ALA A 168 3.14 4.06 13.49
C ALA A 168 3.87 4.58 14.73
N ALA A 169 5.13 4.15 14.94
CA ALA A 169 5.97 4.62 16.01
C ALA A 169 6.36 6.11 15.85
N ALA A 170 6.67 6.54 14.63
CA ALA A 170 6.94 7.95 14.31
C ALA A 170 5.75 8.84 14.64
N LEU A 171 4.56 8.47 14.18
CA LEU A 171 3.32 9.17 14.54
C LEU A 171 3.06 9.13 16.05
N GLY A 172 3.38 8.01 16.71
CA GLY A 172 3.29 7.86 18.16
C GLY A 172 4.13 8.89 18.90
N VAL A 173 5.37 9.14 18.49
CA VAL A 173 6.23 10.18 19.07
C VAL A 173 5.63 11.57 18.90
N LEU A 174 5.16 11.90 17.69
CA LEU A 174 4.58 13.21 17.40
C LEU A 174 3.30 13.48 18.19
N LEU A 175 2.40 12.48 18.24
CA LEU A 175 1.13 12.56 18.97
C LEU A 175 1.36 12.61 20.50
N SER A 176 2.27 11.81 21.01
CA SER A 176 2.64 11.80 22.44
C SER A 176 3.27 13.12 22.86
N THR A 177 4.15 13.70 22.04
CA THR A 177 4.73 15.04 22.26
C THR A 177 3.63 16.10 22.33
N ALA A 178 2.67 16.09 21.40
CA ALA A 178 1.56 17.02 21.44
C ALA A 178 0.66 16.83 22.67
N MET A 179 0.41 15.58 23.07
CA MET A 179 -0.36 15.25 24.28
C MET A 179 0.37 15.73 25.53
N ALA A 180 1.69 15.56 25.62
CA ALA A 180 2.51 16.06 26.73
C ALA A 180 2.45 17.59 26.83
N ILE A 181 2.62 18.30 25.70
CA ILE A 181 2.50 19.78 25.66
C ILE A 181 1.11 20.21 26.12
N ARG A 182 0.06 19.54 25.69
CA ARG A 182 -1.32 19.81 26.10
C ARG A 182 -1.53 19.60 27.60
N ALA A 183 -1.00 18.50 28.17
CA ALA A 183 -1.10 18.22 29.58
C ALA A 183 -0.36 19.27 30.42
N LEU A 184 0.85 19.69 29.99
CA LEU A 184 1.61 20.78 30.62
C LEU A 184 0.87 22.11 30.55
N ASP A 185 0.21 22.44 29.44
CA ASP A 185 -0.60 23.65 29.31
C ASP A 185 -1.82 23.62 30.25
N GLN A 186 -2.40 22.45 30.49
CA GLN A 186 -3.50 22.29 31.45
C GLN A 186 -3.04 22.44 32.90
N LEU A 187 -1.85 21.97 33.24
CA LEU A 187 -1.27 22.11 34.57
C LEU A 187 -0.93 23.57 34.92
N ARG A 188 -0.52 24.35 33.91
CA ARG A 188 -0.12 25.77 34.08
C ARG A 188 -1.29 26.76 34.14
N ARG A 189 -2.51 26.38 33.76
CA ARG A 189 -3.68 27.28 33.81
C ARG A 189 -4.18 27.42 35.24
N PRO A 190 -4.33 28.64 35.78
CA PRO A 190 -4.96 28.85 37.06
C PRO A 190 -6.38 28.32 37.01
N ARG A 191 -6.76 27.49 38.00
CA ARG A 191 -8.08 26.86 38.08
C ARG A 191 -9.03 27.66 38.95
N PRO A 192 -10.24 27.97 38.49
CA PRO A 192 -11.23 28.64 39.31
C PRO A 192 -11.91 27.74 40.35
N SER A 193 -11.63 26.43 40.37
CA SER A 193 -12.21 25.48 41.35
C SER A 193 -11.19 24.41 41.78
N PRO A 194 -11.27 23.89 43.02
CA PRO A 194 -10.34 22.91 43.61
C PRO A 194 -10.57 21.48 43.08
N ARG A 195 -10.65 21.29 41.76
CA ARG A 195 -10.61 19.93 41.20
C ARG A 195 -9.19 19.35 41.34
N SER A 196 -9.11 18.09 41.78
CA SER A 196 -7.84 17.39 41.98
C SER A 196 -6.91 17.48 40.75
N PRO A 197 -5.61 17.69 40.92
CA PRO A 197 -4.62 17.76 39.85
C PRO A 197 -4.37 16.39 39.19
N THR A 198 -5.05 15.33 39.64
CA THR A 198 -4.86 13.94 39.18
C THR A 198 -5.11 13.74 37.68
N GLY A 199 -6.10 14.42 37.10
CA GLY A 199 -6.42 14.26 35.68
C GLY A 199 -5.29 14.66 34.71
N PRO A 200 -4.77 15.90 34.76
CA PRO A 200 -3.69 16.31 33.85
C PRO A 200 -2.34 15.65 34.19
N LEU A 201 -2.08 15.25 35.43
CA LEU A 201 -0.89 14.45 35.79
C LEU A 201 -0.98 13.04 35.16
N ALA A 202 -2.13 12.39 35.25
CA ALA A 202 -2.35 11.11 34.59
C ALA A 202 -2.20 11.20 33.06
N LEU A 203 -2.70 12.28 32.43
CA LEU A 203 -2.49 12.52 31.01
C LEU A 203 -1.02 12.72 30.64
N LEU A 204 -0.27 13.41 31.49
CA LEU A 204 1.17 13.64 31.29
C LEU A 204 1.95 12.32 31.41
N SER A 205 1.65 11.51 32.45
CA SER A 205 2.31 10.21 32.63
C SER A 205 2.01 9.24 31.48
N CYS A 206 0.77 9.18 31.01
CA CYS A 206 0.41 8.40 29.82
C CYS A 206 1.13 8.88 28.54
N ALA A 207 1.26 10.20 28.37
CA ALA A 207 1.98 10.77 27.23
C ALA A 207 3.47 10.42 27.28
N ILE A 208 4.11 10.52 28.44
CA ILE A 208 5.53 10.18 28.62
C ILE A 208 5.74 8.68 28.38
N LEU A 209 4.89 7.83 28.95
CA LEU A 209 4.99 6.38 28.73
C LEU A 209 4.84 6.01 27.25
N SER A 210 3.84 6.56 26.57
CA SER A 210 3.65 6.35 25.13
C SER A 210 4.84 6.88 24.30
N LEU A 211 5.43 8.02 24.70
CA LEU A 211 6.62 8.56 24.07
C LEU A 211 7.81 7.60 24.21
N ILE A 212 8.07 7.10 25.42
CA ILE A 212 9.16 6.16 25.68
C ILE A 212 8.97 4.89 24.85
N VAL A 213 7.77 4.30 24.84
CA VAL A 213 7.46 3.11 24.05
C VAL A 213 7.68 3.36 22.55
N SER A 214 7.22 4.49 22.02
CA SER A 214 7.35 4.82 20.60
C SER A 214 8.81 5.06 20.20
N VAL A 215 9.59 5.76 21.04
CA VAL A 215 11.03 5.97 20.82
C VAL A 215 11.79 4.64 20.91
N ALA A 216 11.48 3.78 21.88
CA ALA A 216 12.08 2.46 22.00
C ALA A 216 11.76 1.59 20.77
N ALA A 217 10.51 1.63 20.25
CA ALA A 217 10.13 0.91 19.05
C ALA A 217 10.95 1.37 17.83
N ILE A 218 11.16 2.68 17.66
CA ILE A 218 12.01 3.20 16.58
C ILE A 218 13.46 2.76 16.76
N ALA A 219 14.01 2.89 17.95
CA ALA A 219 15.41 2.57 18.23
C ALA A 219 15.74 1.07 18.05
N LEU A 220 14.79 0.18 18.39
CA LEU A 220 14.99 -1.27 18.35
C LEU A 220 14.59 -1.89 17.00
N CYS A 221 13.59 -1.33 16.31
CA CYS A 221 12.99 -1.96 15.13
C CYS A 221 13.25 -1.21 13.83
N SER A 222 13.70 0.06 13.88
CA SER A 222 13.84 0.92 12.70
C SER A 222 15.29 1.42 12.55
N GLY A 223 15.64 1.83 11.34
CA GLY A 223 16.96 2.39 11.07
C GLY A 223 17.16 3.82 11.60
N SER A 224 18.40 4.31 11.57
CA SER A 224 18.77 5.69 11.98
C SER A 224 17.98 6.78 11.22
N THR A 225 17.59 6.51 9.98
CA THR A 225 16.80 7.43 9.13
C THR A 225 15.41 7.70 9.69
N ALA A 226 14.77 6.71 10.33
CA ALA A 226 13.48 6.90 11.00
C ALA A 226 13.61 7.85 12.22
N LEU A 227 14.71 7.76 12.96
CA LEU A 227 15.01 8.70 14.05
C LEU A 227 15.16 10.13 13.54
N ILE A 228 15.87 10.33 12.43
CA ILE A 228 16.03 11.65 11.79
C ILE A 228 14.66 12.21 11.39
N ALA A 229 13.83 11.40 10.74
CA ALA A 229 12.50 11.80 10.31
C ALA A 229 11.64 12.28 11.49
N VAL A 230 11.66 11.53 12.59
CA VAL A 230 10.91 11.86 13.80
C VAL A 230 11.46 13.11 14.49
N LEU A 231 12.79 13.24 14.61
CA LEU A 231 13.41 14.42 15.21
C LEU A 231 13.03 15.70 14.47
N LEU A 232 13.04 15.68 13.13
CA LEU A 232 12.63 16.83 12.32
C LEU A 232 11.12 17.13 12.47
N GLY A 233 10.28 16.10 12.56
CA GLY A 233 8.85 16.28 12.85
C GLY A 233 8.59 16.90 14.22
N VAL A 234 9.28 16.41 15.29
CA VAL A 234 9.19 16.98 16.65
C VAL A 234 9.72 18.41 16.67
N THR A 235 10.84 18.67 16.00
CA THR A 235 11.41 20.04 15.86
C THR A 235 10.38 21.00 15.27
N THR A 236 9.64 20.58 14.24
CA THR A 236 8.56 21.38 13.64
C THR A 236 7.48 21.73 14.66
N ILE A 237 7.02 20.76 15.48
CA ILE A 237 6.03 21.00 16.54
C ILE A 237 6.58 21.97 17.59
N LEU A 238 7.81 21.76 18.05
CA LEU A 238 8.46 22.59 19.08
C LEU A 238 8.68 24.02 18.57
N THR A 239 9.04 24.20 17.30
CA THR A 239 9.19 25.51 16.67
C THR A 239 7.86 26.28 16.70
N VAL A 240 6.73 25.65 16.35
CA VAL A 240 5.41 26.26 16.46
C VAL A 240 5.12 26.67 17.90
N VAL A 241 5.42 25.81 18.89
CA VAL A 241 5.21 26.10 20.32
C VAL A 241 6.09 27.25 20.77
N ALA A 242 7.36 27.30 20.36
CA ALA A 242 8.30 28.34 20.70
C ALA A 242 7.85 29.72 20.18
N ILE A 243 7.48 29.79 18.89
CA ILE A 243 7.02 31.04 18.28
C ILE A 243 5.74 31.55 18.96
N ARG A 244 4.81 30.65 19.28
CA ARG A 244 3.53 31.04 19.88
C ARG A 244 3.62 31.46 21.34
N LYS A 245 4.48 30.79 22.09
CA LYS A 245 4.68 31.12 23.52
C LYS A 245 5.63 32.30 23.70
N TRP A 246 5.66 33.22 22.74
CA TRP A 246 6.44 34.49 22.77
C TRP A 246 6.22 35.32 24.04
N PHE A 247 5.08 35.12 24.73
CA PHE A 247 4.78 35.74 26.03
C PHE A 247 5.42 35.07 27.26
N PHE A 248 6.01 33.87 27.11
CA PHE A 248 6.84 33.32 28.17
C PHE A 248 8.18 34.03 28.18
N GLY A 249 8.66 34.39 29.38
CA GLY A 249 9.90 35.14 29.58
C GLY A 249 11.07 34.60 28.76
N LEU A 250 12.06 35.42 28.49
CA LEU A 250 13.22 35.16 27.61
C LEU A 250 13.84 33.76 27.77
N TRP A 251 13.89 33.22 28.99
CA TRP A 251 14.44 31.89 29.30
C TRP A 251 13.61 30.73 28.79
N GLY A 252 12.30 30.82 28.82
CA GLY A 252 11.45 29.72 28.33
C GLY A 252 11.49 29.54 26.80
N ARG A 253 11.68 30.63 26.06
CA ARG A 253 11.85 30.61 24.60
C ARG A 253 13.22 30.08 24.20
N ALA A 254 14.25 30.62 24.85
CA ALA A 254 15.62 30.17 24.62
C ALA A 254 15.74 28.66 24.86
N GLY A 255 15.11 28.12 25.89
CA GLY A 255 15.09 26.70 26.15
C GLY A 255 14.42 25.88 25.06
N VAL A 256 13.20 26.28 24.59
CA VAL A 256 12.50 25.54 23.54
C VAL A 256 13.20 25.68 22.18
N LEU A 257 13.72 26.86 21.85
CA LEU A 257 14.52 27.06 20.63
C LEU A 257 15.84 26.28 20.69
N ALA A 258 16.52 26.27 21.84
CA ALA A 258 17.74 25.50 22.04
C ALA A 258 17.49 23.99 21.91
N THR A 259 16.38 23.47 22.48
CA THR A 259 16.00 22.07 22.28
C THR A 259 15.64 21.76 20.82
N ALA A 260 14.92 22.64 20.13
CA ALA A 260 14.61 22.46 18.72
C ALA A 260 15.87 22.48 17.85
N THR A 261 16.78 23.45 18.07
CA THR A 261 18.06 23.50 17.36
C THR A 261 18.96 22.31 17.69
N MET A 262 19.00 21.86 18.95
CA MET A 262 19.75 20.69 19.35
C MET A 262 19.21 19.42 18.64
N LEU A 263 17.88 19.25 18.59
CA LEU A 263 17.26 18.12 17.88
C LEU A 263 17.52 18.21 16.37
N PHE A 264 17.46 19.42 15.80
CA PHE A 264 17.78 19.62 14.39
C PHE A 264 19.23 19.27 14.07
N VAL A 265 20.18 19.74 14.88
CA VAL A 265 21.60 19.42 14.73
C VAL A 265 21.84 17.92 14.95
N ALA A 266 21.22 17.32 15.96
CA ALA A 266 21.28 15.88 16.18
C ALA A 266 20.76 15.09 14.96
N ALA A 267 19.66 15.52 14.33
CA ALA A 267 19.18 14.88 13.11
C ALA A 267 20.24 14.91 11.99
N PHE A 268 20.93 16.04 11.81
CA PHE A 268 22.00 16.13 10.81
C PHE A 268 23.24 15.31 11.15
N THR A 269 23.58 15.13 12.43
CA THR A 269 24.72 14.30 12.83
C THR A 269 24.49 12.80 12.60
N PHE A 270 23.21 12.37 12.56
CA PHE A 270 22.84 10.98 12.25
C PHE A 270 22.76 10.70 10.75
N ILE A 271 22.82 11.73 9.87
CA ILE A 271 22.87 11.50 8.43
C ILE A 271 24.22 10.85 8.10
N PRO A 272 24.25 9.61 7.62
CA PRO A 272 25.49 9.03 7.15
C PRO A 272 25.95 9.81 5.91
N PHE A 273 26.95 10.67 6.07
CA PHE A 273 27.65 11.30 4.96
C PHE A 273 28.48 10.25 4.21
N ASN A 274 27.80 9.36 3.52
CA ASN A 274 28.48 8.47 2.60
C ASN A 274 28.69 9.26 1.31
N ARG A 275 29.94 9.59 0.99
CA ARG A 275 30.34 10.43 -0.16
C ARG A 275 29.87 9.90 -1.53
N ASN A 276 29.32 8.68 -1.59
CA ASN A 276 28.78 8.04 -2.78
C ASN A 276 27.26 7.84 -2.73
N ALA A 277 26.57 8.40 -1.73
CA ALA A 277 25.11 8.40 -1.73
C ALA A 277 24.64 9.52 -2.66
N ASP A 278 24.43 9.19 -3.93
CA ASP A 278 23.44 9.92 -4.71
C ASP A 278 22.20 10.08 -3.84
N LEU A 279 21.57 11.25 -3.92
CA LEU A 279 20.33 11.62 -3.17
C LEU A 279 19.15 10.66 -3.40
N THR A 280 19.40 9.54 -4.04
CA THR A 280 18.49 8.49 -4.39
C THR A 280 18.55 7.39 -3.35
N ILE A 281 17.59 7.44 -2.41
CA ILE A 281 16.99 6.23 -1.85
C ILE A 281 17.98 5.32 -1.11
N ALA A 282 18.01 5.41 0.23
CA ALA A 282 18.75 4.50 1.10
C ALA A 282 18.16 3.07 1.05
N LEU A 283 18.39 2.36 -0.03
CA LEU A 283 18.06 0.95 -0.20
C LEU A 283 19.24 0.08 0.26
N SER A 284 18.95 -1.15 0.67
CA SER A 284 20.00 -2.17 0.80
C SER A 284 20.71 -2.33 -0.56
N THR A 285 22.01 -2.61 -0.55
CA THR A 285 22.83 -2.64 -1.79
C THR A 285 22.31 -3.62 -2.85
N GLN A 286 21.59 -4.67 -2.46
CA GLN A 286 21.07 -5.68 -3.37
C GLN A 286 19.72 -5.28 -3.99
N SER A 287 18.79 -4.73 -3.21
CA SER A 287 17.49 -4.25 -3.74
C SER A 287 17.64 -2.99 -4.59
N ARG A 288 18.69 -2.21 -4.37
CA ARG A 288 18.98 -0.99 -5.12
C ARG A 288 19.12 -1.24 -6.62
N ALA A 289 19.86 -2.28 -7.02
CA ALA A 289 20.11 -2.57 -8.44
C ALA A 289 18.82 -2.93 -9.20
N ALA A 290 17.93 -3.72 -8.61
CA ALA A 290 16.64 -4.05 -9.24
C ALA A 290 15.72 -2.83 -9.35
N THR A 291 15.62 -2.04 -8.30
CA THR A 291 14.81 -0.82 -8.29
C THR A 291 15.36 0.24 -9.27
N GLU A 292 16.69 0.38 -9.38
CA GLU A 292 17.32 1.28 -10.35
C GLU A 292 17.01 0.85 -11.80
N ARG A 293 17.11 -0.45 -12.10
CA ARG A 293 16.71 -1.00 -13.41
C ARG A 293 15.24 -0.73 -13.70
N MET A 294 14.35 -0.99 -12.74
CA MET A 294 12.92 -0.66 -12.88
C MET A 294 12.70 0.82 -13.15
N LEU A 295 13.37 1.71 -12.41
CA LEU A 295 13.23 3.15 -12.60
C LEU A 295 13.76 3.63 -13.96
N GLN A 296 14.78 2.99 -14.53
CA GLN A 296 15.28 3.34 -15.86
C GLN A 296 14.29 2.98 -16.96
N ASP A 297 13.63 1.84 -16.83
CA ASP A 297 12.69 1.32 -17.83
C ASP A 297 11.24 1.82 -17.64
N THR A 298 10.96 2.49 -16.51
CA THR A 298 9.59 2.90 -16.19
C THR A 298 9.16 4.11 -17.01
N HIS A 299 7.98 4.01 -17.62
CA HIS A 299 7.32 5.11 -18.31
C HIS A 299 7.00 6.28 -17.34
N PRO A 300 6.96 7.55 -17.80
CA PRO A 300 6.63 8.71 -16.93
C PRO A 300 5.30 8.61 -16.17
N ILE A 301 4.33 7.85 -16.70
CA ILE A 301 3.01 7.60 -16.10
C ILE A 301 3.06 6.45 -15.07
N GLY A 302 4.14 5.67 -15.05
CA GLY A 302 4.28 4.49 -14.20
C GLY A 302 3.82 3.20 -14.86
N THR A 303 3.96 2.09 -14.12
CA THR A 303 3.60 0.73 -14.56
C THR A 303 2.25 0.25 -14.06
N GLY A 304 1.60 1.04 -13.22
CA GLY A 304 0.34 0.71 -12.53
C GLY A 304 0.52 0.64 -11.01
N ALA A 305 -0.40 1.25 -10.27
CA ALA A 305 -0.38 1.21 -8.81
C ALA A 305 -0.45 -0.24 -8.30
N GLY A 306 0.36 -0.60 -7.31
CA GLY A 306 0.44 -1.94 -6.73
C GLY A 306 1.22 -2.97 -7.55
N THR A 307 1.84 -2.59 -8.68
CA THR A 307 2.50 -3.54 -9.58
C THR A 307 3.98 -3.78 -9.26
N PHE A 308 4.56 -3.10 -8.29
CA PHE A 308 5.98 -3.23 -7.95
C PHE A 308 6.40 -4.68 -7.69
N VAL A 309 5.61 -5.40 -6.89
CA VAL A 309 5.89 -6.80 -6.54
C VAL A 309 5.79 -7.71 -7.77
N ALA A 310 4.86 -7.44 -8.68
CA ALA A 310 4.70 -8.21 -9.92
C ALA A 310 5.89 -8.03 -10.89
N LEU A 311 6.63 -6.93 -10.79
CA LEU A 311 7.81 -6.64 -11.60
C LEU A 311 9.10 -7.25 -11.01
N LEU A 312 9.14 -7.57 -9.72
CA LEU A 312 10.33 -8.11 -9.06
C LEU A 312 10.91 -9.36 -9.74
N PRO A 313 10.12 -10.34 -10.20
CA PRO A 313 10.65 -11.51 -10.89
C PRO A 313 11.39 -11.20 -12.19
N ILE A 314 11.12 -10.03 -12.81
CA ILE A 314 11.77 -9.60 -14.06
C ILE A 314 13.12 -8.93 -13.74
N TYR A 315 13.13 -7.99 -12.79
CA TYR A 315 14.29 -7.13 -12.53
C TYR A 315 15.18 -7.59 -11.37
N GLY A 316 14.69 -8.48 -10.52
CA GLY A 316 15.42 -9.04 -9.39
C GLY A 316 16.59 -9.92 -9.85
N ASP A 317 17.59 -10.11 -9.00
CA ASP A 317 18.69 -11.04 -9.28
C ASP A 317 18.27 -12.49 -9.03
N VAL A 318 18.92 -13.42 -9.75
CA VAL A 318 18.60 -14.85 -9.65
C VAL A 318 18.75 -15.34 -8.21
N GLY A 319 17.70 -15.90 -7.67
CA GLY A 319 17.70 -16.46 -6.31
C GLY A 319 17.34 -15.48 -5.21
N MET A 320 17.05 -14.23 -5.51
CA MET A 320 16.39 -13.35 -4.56
C MET A 320 14.94 -13.77 -4.38
N LEU A 321 14.59 -14.06 -3.13
CA LEU A 321 13.20 -14.17 -2.76
C LEU A 321 12.55 -12.79 -2.94
N ALA A 322 11.56 -12.69 -3.82
CA ALA A 322 10.82 -11.46 -4.11
C ALA A 322 10.31 -10.74 -2.82
N MET A 323 10.14 -11.47 -1.74
CA MET A 323 9.69 -10.98 -0.43
C MET A 323 10.78 -10.26 0.39
N ARG A 324 12.06 -10.33 0.02
CA ARG A 324 13.13 -9.63 0.76
C ARG A 324 13.40 -8.22 0.26
N GLU A 325 12.97 -7.89 -0.95
CA GLU A 325 13.14 -6.55 -1.51
C GLU A 325 11.92 -5.69 -1.18
N ARG A 326 12.04 -4.85 -0.18
CA ARG A 326 11.07 -3.78 0.05
C ARG A 326 11.72 -2.47 -0.39
N PRO A 327 11.26 -1.88 -1.51
CA PRO A 327 11.72 -0.57 -1.92
C PRO A 327 11.27 0.46 -0.87
N THR A 328 11.86 1.65 -0.91
CA THR A 328 11.27 2.78 -0.18
C THR A 328 9.91 3.13 -0.77
N ALA A 329 9.03 3.73 0.02
CA ALA A 329 7.73 4.14 -0.46
C ALA A 329 7.82 5.09 -1.66
N ALA A 330 8.79 6.02 -1.65
CA ALA A 330 9.04 6.92 -2.77
C ALA A 330 9.47 6.19 -4.05
N ALA A 331 10.32 5.16 -3.93
CA ALA A 331 10.75 4.36 -5.08
C ALA A 331 9.59 3.55 -5.67
N ALA A 332 8.79 2.92 -4.82
CA ALA A 332 7.61 2.19 -5.29
C ALA A 332 6.60 3.11 -5.99
N VAL A 333 6.29 4.29 -5.42
CA VAL A 333 5.44 5.29 -6.09
C VAL A 333 6.05 5.74 -7.41
N ALA A 334 7.37 5.93 -7.50
CA ALA A 334 8.02 6.34 -8.73
C ALA A 334 7.95 5.27 -9.84
N VAL A 335 8.01 3.99 -9.49
CA VAL A 335 7.83 2.87 -10.44
C VAL A 335 6.37 2.70 -10.81
N GLU A 336 5.48 2.67 -9.83
CA GLU A 336 4.07 2.35 -10.01
C GLU A 336 3.26 3.49 -10.62
N MET A 337 3.43 4.70 -10.13
CA MET A 337 2.66 5.87 -10.54
C MET A 337 3.46 6.86 -11.40
N GLY A 338 4.75 6.63 -11.55
CA GLY A 338 5.64 7.47 -12.32
C GLY A 338 6.31 8.60 -11.52
N ARG A 339 7.45 9.05 -12.02
CA ARG A 339 8.23 10.14 -11.39
C ARG A 339 7.47 11.46 -11.36
N THR A 340 6.65 11.73 -12.38
CA THR A 340 5.83 12.94 -12.46
C THR A 340 4.81 12.99 -11.32
N PHE A 341 4.18 11.86 -11.01
CA PHE A 341 3.25 11.76 -9.89
C PHE A 341 3.95 11.92 -8.54
N LEU A 342 5.12 11.30 -8.35
CA LEU A 342 5.92 11.46 -7.13
C LEU A 342 6.28 12.93 -6.89
N CYS A 343 6.73 13.65 -7.92
CA CYS A 343 6.99 15.09 -7.79
C CYS A 343 5.73 15.87 -7.40
N GLY A 344 4.60 15.57 -8.01
CA GLY A 344 3.30 16.17 -7.64
C GLY A 344 2.92 15.88 -6.18
N LEU A 345 3.12 14.64 -5.72
CA LEU A 345 2.85 14.23 -4.34
C LEU A 345 3.74 14.98 -3.34
N LEU A 346 5.03 15.16 -3.64
CA LEU A 346 5.96 15.93 -2.82
C LEU A 346 5.55 17.41 -2.74
N ILE A 347 5.15 18.01 -3.84
CA ILE A 347 4.65 19.39 -3.86
C ILE A 347 3.40 19.50 -2.95
N VAL A 348 2.46 18.56 -3.05
CA VAL A 348 1.26 18.52 -2.19
C VAL A 348 1.64 18.33 -0.72
N ALA A 349 2.63 17.50 -0.40
CA ALA A 349 3.11 17.30 0.97
C ALA A 349 3.72 18.59 1.54
N VAL A 350 4.57 19.29 0.78
CA VAL A 350 5.17 20.57 1.18
C VAL A 350 4.08 21.65 1.36
N ILE A 351 3.17 21.80 0.41
CA ILE A 351 2.06 22.76 0.52
C ILE A 351 1.20 22.45 1.75
N SER A 352 0.89 21.18 2.02
CA SER A 352 0.14 20.75 3.20
C SER A 352 0.87 21.09 4.49
N ALA A 353 2.19 20.84 4.55
CA ALA A 353 3.03 21.21 5.68
C ALA A 353 3.01 22.73 5.93
N CYS A 354 3.19 23.55 4.88
CA CYS A 354 3.16 25.01 4.96
C CYS A 354 1.78 25.55 5.41
N ILE A 355 0.69 25.00 4.85
CA ILE A 355 -0.67 25.39 5.25
C ILE A 355 -0.93 25.06 6.71
N LEU A 356 -0.60 23.84 7.15
CA LEU A 356 -0.82 23.40 8.52
C LEU A 356 0.07 24.18 9.50
N PHE A 357 1.33 24.45 9.15
CA PHE A 357 2.23 25.27 9.93
C PHE A 357 1.71 26.70 10.09
N GLY A 358 1.33 27.36 8.99
CA GLY A 358 0.76 28.71 9.02
C GLY A 358 -0.55 28.76 9.84
N ARG A 359 -1.40 27.72 9.72
CA ARG A 359 -2.62 27.60 10.53
C ARG A 359 -2.32 27.36 12.02
N ALA A 360 -1.27 26.61 12.33
CA ALA A 360 -0.82 26.42 13.71
C ALA A 360 -0.36 27.75 14.34
N LEU A 361 0.27 28.64 13.57
CA LEU A 361 0.72 29.94 14.04
C LEU A 361 -0.44 30.94 14.21
N SER A 362 -1.40 30.96 13.31
CA SER A 362 -2.50 31.93 13.30
C SER A 362 -3.58 31.71 14.35
N ARG A 363 -3.66 30.54 15.00
CA ARG A 363 -4.74 30.16 15.91
C ARG A 363 -4.43 30.37 17.38
N ASN A 364 -5.38 30.97 18.13
CA ASN A 364 -5.21 31.15 19.58
C ASN A 364 -5.45 29.87 20.40
N HIS A 365 -6.41 29.04 20.00
CA HIS A 365 -6.74 27.77 20.67
C HIS A 365 -6.62 26.62 19.70
N ALA A 366 -6.35 25.40 20.20
CA ALA A 366 -6.23 24.16 19.42
C ALA A 366 -5.13 24.15 18.33
N TYR A 367 -4.07 24.96 18.49
CA TYR A 367 -2.95 25.06 17.57
C TYR A 367 -2.11 23.75 17.46
N LEU A 368 -2.18 22.91 18.47
CA LEU A 368 -1.41 21.66 18.55
C LEU A 368 -1.78 20.67 17.43
N TYR A 369 -3.05 20.58 17.06
CA TYR A 369 -3.48 19.65 16.02
C TYR A 369 -2.90 19.96 14.63
N PRO A 370 -3.00 21.21 14.13
CA PRO A 370 -2.31 21.57 12.89
C PRO A 370 -0.78 21.48 13.01
N ALA A 371 -0.19 21.75 14.20
CA ALA A 371 1.25 21.59 14.42
C ALA A 371 1.70 20.13 14.29
N VAL A 372 0.91 19.18 14.83
CA VAL A 372 1.14 17.74 14.64
C VAL A 372 1.03 17.37 13.16
N GLY A 373 0.03 17.87 12.46
CA GLY A 373 -0.11 17.64 11.02
C GLY A 373 1.09 18.16 10.21
N ALA A 374 1.61 19.34 10.53
CA ALA A 374 2.80 19.89 9.89
C ALA A 374 4.05 19.03 10.21
N GLY A 375 4.26 18.66 11.47
CA GLY A 375 5.34 17.77 11.89
C GLY A 375 5.24 16.39 11.25
N ALA A 376 4.03 15.84 11.15
CA ALA A 376 3.77 14.58 10.46
C ALA A 376 4.09 14.67 8.97
N SER A 377 3.72 15.78 8.28
CA SER A 377 4.07 15.97 6.87
C SER A 377 5.58 15.91 6.64
N VAL A 378 6.36 16.61 7.48
CA VAL A 378 7.83 16.61 7.38
C VAL A 378 8.39 15.20 7.67
N SER A 379 7.97 14.59 8.78
CA SER A 379 8.44 13.27 9.19
C SER A 379 8.11 12.20 8.15
N LEU A 380 6.87 12.15 7.65
CA LEU A 380 6.41 11.14 6.70
C LEU A 380 7.05 11.32 5.32
N THR A 381 7.32 12.57 4.89
CA THR A 381 8.04 12.81 3.63
C THR A 381 9.45 12.21 3.69
N ILE A 382 10.18 12.41 4.78
CA ILE A 382 11.52 11.83 4.94
C ILE A 382 11.43 10.31 5.04
N LEU A 383 10.46 9.79 5.81
CA LEU A 383 10.27 8.37 6.00
C LEU A 383 9.90 7.66 4.68
N ALA A 384 9.18 8.32 3.78
CA ALA A 384 8.85 7.79 2.46
C ALA A 384 10.09 7.48 1.61
N PHE A 385 11.17 8.25 1.77
CA PHE A 385 12.46 7.98 1.11
C PHE A 385 13.36 7.01 1.88
N ALA A 386 13.03 6.70 3.12
CA ALA A 386 13.83 5.82 3.97
C ALA A 386 13.29 4.38 4.02
N GLU A 387 11.97 4.21 4.02
CA GLU A 387 11.32 2.94 4.33
C GLU A 387 10.02 2.72 3.51
N ASN A 388 9.54 1.47 3.55
CA ASN A 388 8.30 1.07 2.88
C ASN A 388 7.06 1.06 3.80
N SER A 389 7.23 1.32 5.09
CA SER A 389 6.16 1.17 6.10
C SER A 389 4.91 2.02 5.85
N LEU A 390 4.99 3.03 4.96
CA LEU A 390 3.84 3.85 4.55
C LEU A 390 2.80 3.10 3.72
N PHE A 391 3.19 2.02 3.03
CA PHE A 391 2.26 1.21 2.23
C PHE A 391 1.48 0.19 3.07
N ASP A 392 1.91 -0.07 4.31
CA ASP A 392 1.14 -0.91 5.19
C ASP A 392 -0.24 -0.27 5.43
N LEU A 393 -1.31 -1.04 5.22
CA LEU A 393 -2.69 -0.55 5.35
C LEU A 393 -2.92 0.14 6.70
N TRP A 394 -2.40 -0.45 7.77
CA TRP A 394 -2.51 0.09 9.11
C TRP A 394 -1.84 1.46 9.27
N ALA A 395 -0.60 1.58 8.77
CA ALA A 395 0.15 2.83 8.82
C ALA A 395 -0.54 3.94 8.02
N SER A 396 -1.01 3.61 6.81
CA SER A 396 -1.72 4.55 5.95
C SER A 396 -3.04 5.04 6.56
N LEU A 397 -3.78 4.18 7.27
CA LEU A 397 -4.98 4.56 8.02
C LEU A 397 -4.67 5.49 9.20
N LEU A 398 -3.58 5.25 9.94
CA LEU A 398 -3.13 6.15 10.99
C LEU A 398 -2.73 7.52 10.44
N VAL A 399 -1.99 7.53 9.34
CA VAL A 399 -1.65 8.76 8.62
C VAL A 399 -2.91 9.52 8.23
N ALA A 400 -3.89 8.84 7.61
CA ALA A 400 -5.17 9.40 7.22
C ALA A 400 -5.92 10.02 8.42
N ALA A 401 -5.94 9.32 9.55
CA ALA A 401 -6.59 9.80 10.77
C ALA A 401 -5.89 11.05 11.34
N VAL A 402 -4.55 11.09 11.35
CA VAL A 402 -3.78 12.27 11.81
C VAL A 402 -4.04 13.48 10.90
N TYR A 403 -4.02 13.29 9.59
CA TYR A 403 -4.33 14.38 8.65
C TYR A 403 -5.79 14.83 8.75
N GLY A 404 -6.74 13.89 8.86
CA GLY A 404 -8.15 14.20 9.07
C GLY A 404 -8.36 15.08 10.31
N LEU A 405 -7.75 14.70 11.44
CA LEU A 405 -7.76 15.48 12.68
C LEU A 405 -7.12 16.87 12.51
N ALA A 406 -5.92 16.93 11.89
CA ALA A 406 -5.19 18.18 11.71
C ALA A 406 -5.93 19.17 10.82
N PHE A 407 -6.45 18.72 9.67
CA PHE A 407 -7.19 19.57 8.74
C PHE A 407 -8.55 20.02 9.33
N ALA A 408 -9.33 19.13 9.95
CA ALA A 408 -10.59 19.50 10.57
C ALA A 408 -10.40 20.57 11.63
N GLN A 409 -9.43 20.37 12.51
CA GLN A 409 -9.14 21.34 13.57
C GLN A 409 -8.46 22.60 13.02
N SER A 410 -7.83 22.58 11.85
CA SER A 410 -7.29 23.76 11.20
C SER A 410 -8.38 24.74 10.70
N LEU A 411 -9.61 24.29 10.49
CA LEU A 411 -10.71 25.09 9.92
C LEU A 411 -11.85 25.40 10.91
N SER A 412 -12.07 24.56 11.95
CA SER A 412 -13.19 24.67 12.88
C SER A 412 -13.28 26.00 13.65
N GLY A 413 -12.19 26.73 13.83
CA GLY A 413 -12.18 28.02 14.52
C GLY A 413 -12.71 29.17 13.66
N THR A 414 -12.34 29.22 12.39
CA THR A 414 -12.75 30.30 11.47
C THR A 414 -14.25 30.29 11.21
N ALA A 415 -14.87 29.09 11.19
CA ALA A 415 -16.31 28.96 10.98
C ALA A 415 -17.11 29.46 12.19
N ARG A 416 -16.66 29.20 13.42
CA ARG A 416 -17.33 29.65 14.65
C ARG A 416 -17.11 31.14 14.93
N ASP A 417 -15.95 31.68 14.58
CA ASP A 417 -15.67 33.10 14.73
C ASP A 417 -16.54 33.93 13.76
N VAL A 418 -16.75 33.44 12.52
CA VAL A 418 -17.70 34.04 11.57
C VAL A 418 -19.14 33.91 12.06
N GLU A 419 -19.56 32.76 12.55
CA GLU A 419 -20.90 32.53 13.08
C GLU A 419 -21.17 33.37 14.34
N SER A 420 -20.18 33.56 15.20
CA SER A 420 -20.28 34.42 16.39
C SER A 420 -20.29 35.91 16.04
N ILE A 421 -19.61 36.30 14.99
CA ILE A 421 -19.65 37.70 14.47
C ILE A 421 -21.00 37.95 13.80
N GLU A 422 -21.49 36.98 13.00
CA GLU A 422 -22.80 37.03 12.35
C GLU A 422 -23.96 37.03 13.36
N LEU A 423 -23.88 36.20 14.41
CA LEU A 423 -24.82 36.23 15.53
C LEU A 423 -24.72 37.55 16.33
N ARG A 424 -23.55 38.08 16.57
CA ARG A 424 -23.40 39.43 17.21
C ARG A 424 -23.94 40.52 16.33
N GLN A 425 -23.70 40.48 15.04
CA GLN A 425 -24.28 41.45 14.10
C GLN A 425 -25.78 41.32 14.03
N LEU A 426 -26.33 40.12 13.95
CA LEU A 426 -27.78 39.88 13.99
C LEU A 426 -28.39 40.26 15.32
N THR A 427 -27.72 40.07 16.45
CA THR A 427 -28.20 40.49 17.78
C THR A 427 -28.13 42.03 17.92
N GLN A 428 -27.11 42.65 17.35
CA GLN A 428 -26.96 44.09 17.32
C GLN A 428 -27.94 44.75 16.36
N GLU A 429 -28.14 44.18 15.17
CA GLU A 429 -29.19 44.57 14.22
C GLU A 429 -30.60 44.29 14.74
N ALA A 430 -30.84 43.23 15.51
CA ALA A 430 -32.12 42.99 16.18
C ALA A 430 -32.37 43.99 17.31
N SER A 431 -31.31 44.46 18.00
CA SER A 431 -31.42 45.52 19.01
C SER A 431 -31.70 46.89 18.35
N ASP A 432 -31.16 47.14 17.18
CA ASP A 432 -31.40 48.36 16.40
C ASP A 432 -32.74 48.32 15.63
N ARG A 433 -33.27 47.11 15.32
CA ARG A 433 -34.53 46.90 14.58
C ARG A 433 -35.77 46.95 15.44
N THR A 434 -35.66 47.03 16.74
CA THR A 434 -36.82 47.38 17.60
C THR A 434 -37.39 48.77 17.29
N THR A 435 -36.70 49.53 16.43
CA THR A 435 -37.11 50.87 16.02
C THR A 435 -37.54 51.03 14.55
N ALA A 436 -37.44 50.03 13.69
CA ALA A 436 -37.88 50.16 12.28
C ALA A 436 -38.33 48.84 11.65
N ALA A 437 -39.63 48.58 11.67
CA ALA A 437 -40.23 47.50 10.90
C ALA A 437 -40.16 47.77 9.40
N ARG A 438 -39.23 47.11 8.71
CA ARG A 438 -39.27 46.99 7.24
C ARG A 438 -38.80 45.60 6.80
N ARG A 439 -39.70 44.84 6.22
CA ARG A 439 -39.48 43.53 5.62
C ARG A 439 -38.49 43.65 4.46
N ILE A 440 -37.33 43.02 4.58
CA ILE A 440 -36.43 42.78 3.45
C ILE A 440 -36.63 41.29 3.07
N PRO A 441 -36.82 40.97 1.76
CA PRO A 441 -36.95 39.56 1.33
C PRO A 441 -35.64 38.84 1.57
N SER A 442 -35.67 37.78 2.35
CA SER A 442 -34.57 36.87 2.54
C SER A 442 -34.27 36.17 1.22
N THR A 443 -33.22 36.56 0.52
CA THR A 443 -32.62 35.75 -0.53
C THR A 443 -32.10 34.47 0.14
N THR A 444 -32.89 33.42 0.05
CA THR A 444 -32.49 32.08 0.44
C THR A 444 -31.37 31.64 -0.50
N PHE A 445 -30.12 31.89 -0.11
CA PHE A 445 -28.98 31.17 -0.70
C PHE A 445 -29.26 29.67 -0.45
N ALA A 446 -29.46 28.91 -1.54
CA ALA A 446 -29.62 27.47 -1.48
C ALA A 446 -28.45 26.88 -0.69
N SER A 447 -28.77 26.38 0.50
CA SER A 447 -27.77 25.82 1.42
C SER A 447 -27.08 24.62 0.74
N PRO A 448 -25.75 24.54 0.64
CA PRO A 448 -25.03 23.46 -0.02
C PRO A 448 -25.09 22.12 0.74
N TRP A 449 -25.79 22.07 1.87
CA TRP A 449 -25.89 20.88 2.72
C TRP A 449 -26.55 19.64 2.09
N PRO A 450 -27.55 19.73 1.17
CA PRO A 450 -28.06 18.55 0.51
C PRO A 450 -27.01 17.88 -0.38
N LEU A 451 -26.18 18.64 -1.08
CA LEU A 451 -25.11 18.11 -1.94
C LEU A 451 -24.02 17.38 -1.14
N THR A 452 -23.60 17.91 0.01
CA THR A 452 -22.61 17.22 0.86
C THR A 452 -23.15 15.95 1.47
N ARG A 453 -24.43 15.91 1.84
CA ARG A 453 -25.09 14.70 2.33
C ARG A 453 -25.19 13.63 1.24
N VAL A 454 -25.59 14.02 0.03
CA VAL A 454 -25.63 13.11 -1.13
C VAL A 454 -24.23 12.60 -1.46
N ALA A 455 -23.23 13.45 -1.47
CA ALA A 455 -21.83 13.04 -1.74
C ALA A 455 -21.32 12.01 -0.71
N LEU A 456 -21.56 12.24 0.58
CA LEU A 456 -21.17 11.31 1.65
C LEU A 456 -21.92 9.97 1.55
N THR A 457 -23.22 9.99 1.26
CA THR A 457 -23.99 8.75 1.06
C THR A 457 -23.50 7.97 -0.17
N MET A 458 -23.19 8.65 -1.27
CA MET A 458 -22.61 8.02 -2.45
C MET A 458 -21.24 7.41 -2.19
N ILE A 459 -20.35 8.12 -1.48
CA ILE A 459 -19.04 7.57 -1.06
C ILE A 459 -19.24 6.35 -0.15
N GLY A 460 -20.15 6.42 0.81
CA GLY A 460 -20.47 5.30 1.70
C GLY A 460 -21.00 4.07 0.94
N LEU A 461 -21.90 4.27 -0.03
CA LEU A 461 -22.42 3.20 -0.89
C LEU A 461 -21.34 2.58 -1.78
N LEU A 462 -20.48 3.40 -2.38
CA LEU A 462 -19.33 2.93 -3.17
C LEU A 462 -18.40 2.06 -2.33
N LEU A 463 -18.07 2.50 -1.11
CA LEU A 463 -17.24 1.72 -0.19
C LEU A 463 -17.93 0.43 0.28
N ALA A 464 -19.25 0.45 0.48
CA ALA A 464 -20.02 -0.75 0.81
C ALA A 464 -20.02 -1.75 -0.35
N ALA A 465 -20.18 -1.29 -1.58
CA ALA A 465 -20.07 -2.12 -2.78
C ALA A 465 -18.65 -2.69 -2.95
N GLN A 466 -17.61 -1.87 -2.71
CA GLN A 466 -16.21 -2.31 -2.69
C GLN A 466 -15.97 -3.36 -1.60
N ALA A 467 -16.49 -3.16 -0.39
CA ALA A 467 -16.38 -4.12 0.71
C ALA A 467 -17.06 -5.46 0.37
N ALA A 468 -18.27 -5.41 -0.16
CA ALA A 468 -18.99 -6.60 -0.61
C ALA A 468 -18.23 -7.35 -1.71
N TRP A 469 -17.65 -6.60 -2.66
CA TRP A 469 -16.82 -7.18 -3.72
C TRP A 469 -15.56 -7.86 -3.16
N MET A 470 -14.82 -7.21 -2.25
CA MET A 470 -13.62 -7.78 -1.63
C MET A 470 -13.94 -9.05 -0.81
N VAL A 471 -15.03 -9.02 -0.04
CA VAL A 471 -15.48 -10.18 0.74
C VAL A 471 -15.92 -11.32 -0.19
N SER A 472 -16.65 -11.04 -1.26
CA SER A 472 -17.09 -12.05 -2.23
C SER A 472 -15.90 -12.75 -2.93
N GLN A 473 -14.84 -12.01 -3.23
CA GLN A 473 -13.58 -12.55 -3.79
C GLN A 473 -12.88 -13.53 -2.86
N SER A 474 -13.02 -13.31 -1.56
CA SER A 474 -12.35 -14.12 -0.54
C SER A 474 -13.23 -15.28 -0.03
N TRP A 475 -14.49 -15.36 -0.46
CA TRP A 475 -15.38 -16.45 -0.08
C TRP A 475 -15.11 -17.65 -0.97
N PRO A 476 -14.86 -18.84 -0.39
CA PRO A 476 -14.69 -20.05 -1.18
C PRO A 476 -16.05 -20.50 -1.74
N PHE A 477 -16.59 -19.78 -2.71
CA PHE A 477 -17.65 -20.32 -3.54
C PHE A 477 -16.99 -21.40 -4.41
N GLY A 478 -17.12 -22.64 -3.90
CA GLY A 478 -16.52 -23.78 -4.50
C GLY A 478 -17.01 -24.02 -5.93
N ASP A 479 -16.15 -23.94 -6.86
CA ASP A 479 -15.93 -24.99 -7.83
C ASP A 479 -14.45 -25.35 -7.68
N ARG A 480 -14.20 -26.39 -6.91
CA ARG A 480 -12.89 -27.01 -6.80
C ARG A 480 -12.54 -27.46 -8.21
N LEU A 481 -11.75 -26.65 -8.90
CA LEU A 481 -11.12 -27.05 -10.15
C LEU A 481 -10.46 -28.41 -9.90
N ALA A 482 -11.01 -29.45 -10.53
CA ALA A 482 -10.57 -30.82 -10.34
C ALA A 482 -9.22 -31.04 -11.04
N VAL A 483 -8.17 -30.43 -10.52
CA VAL A 483 -6.77 -30.62 -10.98
C VAL A 483 -6.20 -31.98 -10.57
N THR A 484 -6.99 -32.79 -9.86
CA THR A 484 -6.61 -34.16 -9.44
C THR A 484 -6.31 -35.12 -10.62
N ALA A 485 -6.67 -34.78 -11.85
CA ALA A 485 -6.40 -35.62 -13.02
C ALA A 485 -5.02 -35.44 -13.67
N VAL A 486 -4.27 -34.39 -13.33
CA VAL A 486 -2.95 -34.10 -13.92
C VAL A 486 -1.80 -34.60 -13.03
N ALA A 487 -2.07 -34.86 -11.77
CA ALA A 487 -1.10 -35.40 -10.81
C ALA A 487 -0.86 -36.90 -11.00
N GLY A 488 -0.36 -37.30 -12.15
CA GLY A 488 0.34 -38.55 -12.26
C GLY A 488 1.66 -38.51 -11.50
N SER A 489 1.72 -39.19 -10.36
CA SER A 489 2.92 -39.69 -9.65
C SER A 489 4.07 -38.78 -9.24
N ASN A 490 3.99 -37.46 -9.28
CA ASN A 490 5.10 -36.57 -8.85
C ASN A 490 4.64 -35.57 -7.78
N GLU A 491 5.02 -35.78 -6.52
CA GLU A 491 4.68 -34.90 -5.38
C GLU A 491 5.16 -33.43 -5.56
N ALA A 492 6.28 -33.22 -6.27
CA ALA A 492 6.78 -31.87 -6.57
C ALA A 492 5.88 -31.10 -7.56
N TRP A 493 5.26 -31.81 -8.50
CA TRP A 493 4.26 -31.27 -9.40
C TRP A 493 2.96 -30.93 -8.66
N ALA A 494 2.54 -31.80 -7.76
CA ALA A 494 1.33 -31.60 -6.98
C ALA A 494 1.44 -30.37 -6.07
N SER A 495 2.60 -30.17 -5.42
CA SER A 495 2.82 -28.99 -4.55
C SER A 495 2.94 -27.67 -5.32
N ALA A 496 3.64 -27.66 -6.46
CA ALA A 496 3.72 -26.49 -7.33
C ALA A 496 2.38 -26.14 -7.96
N LEU A 497 1.62 -27.17 -8.40
CA LEU A 497 0.25 -27.02 -8.88
C LEU A 497 -0.69 -26.52 -7.79
N GLN A 498 -0.54 -26.96 -6.55
CA GLN A 498 -1.41 -26.53 -5.46
C GLN A 498 -1.15 -25.07 -5.07
N SER A 499 0.10 -24.63 -4.99
CA SER A 499 0.42 -23.22 -4.70
C SER A 499 -0.01 -22.28 -5.85
N THR A 500 0.20 -22.70 -7.10
CA THR A 500 -0.26 -21.95 -8.28
C THR A 500 -1.78 -21.94 -8.38
N ARG A 501 -2.43 -23.02 -7.96
CA ARG A 501 -3.89 -23.16 -7.90
C ARG A 501 -4.51 -22.25 -6.86
N GLU A 502 -4.00 -22.22 -5.63
CA GLU A 502 -4.49 -21.32 -4.59
C GLU A 502 -4.40 -19.84 -5.05
N ASN A 503 -3.31 -19.50 -5.72
CA ASN A 503 -3.13 -18.18 -6.32
C ASN A 503 -4.07 -17.94 -7.52
N ALA A 504 -4.31 -18.95 -8.38
CA ALA A 504 -5.20 -18.83 -9.54
C ALA A 504 -6.68 -18.82 -9.12
N GLU A 505 -7.07 -19.54 -8.06
CA GLU A 505 -8.43 -19.48 -7.49
C GLU A 505 -8.73 -18.10 -6.92
N ALA A 506 -7.76 -17.46 -6.26
CA ALA A 506 -7.89 -16.06 -5.82
C ALA A 506 -8.10 -15.09 -7.00
N ILE A 507 -7.52 -15.36 -8.17
CA ILE A 507 -7.65 -14.55 -9.37
C ILE A 507 -8.90 -14.93 -10.18
N SER A 508 -9.29 -16.20 -10.23
CA SER A 508 -10.52 -16.65 -10.92
C SER A 508 -11.78 -16.10 -10.26
N GLY A 509 -11.77 -15.93 -8.94
CA GLY A 509 -12.81 -15.17 -8.24
C GLY A 509 -12.97 -13.75 -8.76
N PHE A 510 -11.87 -13.07 -9.10
CA PHE A 510 -11.88 -11.75 -9.74
C PHE A 510 -12.53 -11.77 -11.12
N THR A 511 -12.16 -12.75 -11.95
CA THR A 511 -12.71 -12.88 -13.32
C THR A 511 -14.16 -13.33 -13.32
N ALA A 512 -14.60 -14.16 -12.36
CA ALA A 512 -15.99 -14.57 -12.22
C ALA A 512 -16.91 -13.41 -11.81
N ALA A 513 -16.43 -12.50 -10.95
CA ALA A 513 -17.16 -11.28 -10.59
C ALA A 513 -17.36 -10.29 -11.76
N VAL A 514 -16.42 -10.30 -12.72
CA VAL A 514 -16.52 -9.49 -13.95
C VAL A 514 -17.37 -10.19 -15.04
N ARG A 515 -17.53 -11.51 -14.97
CA ARG A 515 -18.38 -12.30 -15.87
C ARG A 515 -19.85 -12.29 -15.44
N ILE A 516 -20.52 -11.18 -15.63
CA ILE A 516 -21.97 -11.18 -15.79
C ILE A 516 -22.27 -11.72 -17.20
N LYS A 517 -22.71 -12.98 -17.27
CA LYS A 517 -23.16 -13.73 -18.45
C LYS A 517 -22.12 -14.14 -19.50
N SER A 518 -21.82 -15.41 -19.57
CA SER A 518 -21.65 -16.10 -20.85
C SER A 518 -22.09 -17.57 -20.70
N ASP A 519 -22.77 -18.03 -21.73
CA ASP A 519 -23.62 -19.18 -21.90
C ASP A 519 -23.13 -20.56 -21.39
N LYS A 520 -24.13 -21.32 -20.96
CA LYS A 520 -24.11 -22.79 -20.79
C LYS A 520 -23.97 -23.46 -22.15
N SER A 521 -22.96 -24.28 -22.33
CA SER A 521 -22.99 -25.40 -23.31
C SER A 521 -22.35 -26.63 -22.69
N THR A 522 -22.98 -27.74 -22.96
CA THR A 522 -23.00 -29.02 -22.28
C THR A 522 -22.04 -30.03 -22.92
N ASP A 523 -21.01 -30.51 -22.18
CA ASP A 523 -20.48 -31.86 -22.31
C ASP A 523 -19.49 -32.21 -21.15
N PRO A 524 -19.69 -33.28 -20.34
CA PRO A 524 -19.05 -33.38 -19.04
C PRO A 524 -17.60 -33.91 -18.98
N GLN A 525 -17.07 -34.57 -20.01
CA GLN A 525 -15.72 -35.13 -19.96
C GLN A 525 -14.63 -34.33 -20.69
N ASN A 526 -15.01 -33.51 -21.65
CA ASN A 526 -14.10 -32.56 -22.29
C ASN A 526 -14.19 -31.14 -21.65
N THR A 527 -15.22 -30.91 -20.86
CA THR A 527 -15.57 -29.62 -20.24
C THR A 527 -14.65 -29.23 -19.09
N GLY A 528 -14.13 -30.16 -18.31
CA GLY A 528 -13.27 -29.83 -17.17
C GLY A 528 -11.93 -29.19 -17.60
N ARG A 529 -11.29 -29.76 -18.61
CA ARG A 529 -9.93 -29.35 -19.05
C ARG A 529 -9.91 -28.12 -19.96
N SER A 530 -10.90 -27.98 -20.84
CA SER A 530 -11.08 -26.75 -21.63
C SER A 530 -11.54 -25.57 -20.74
N ALA A 531 -12.26 -25.85 -19.66
CA ALA A 531 -12.61 -24.86 -18.65
C ALA A 531 -11.38 -24.32 -17.92
N ASP A 532 -10.39 -25.16 -17.61
CA ASP A 532 -9.15 -24.75 -16.95
C ASP A 532 -8.29 -23.87 -17.86
N LEU A 533 -8.11 -24.23 -19.12
CA LEU A 533 -7.39 -23.38 -20.09
C LEU A 533 -8.07 -22.02 -20.27
N ASN A 534 -9.41 -22.00 -20.34
CA ASN A 534 -10.17 -20.75 -20.41
C ASN A 534 -10.05 -19.92 -19.12
N ALA A 535 -10.03 -20.57 -17.97
CA ALA A 535 -9.86 -19.90 -16.68
C ALA A 535 -8.48 -19.24 -16.57
N PHE A 536 -7.39 -19.96 -16.92
CA PHE A 536 -6.03 -19.39 -16.91
C PHE A 536 -5.85 -18.28 -17.96
N SER A 537 -6.39 -18.46 -19.18
CA SER A 537 -6.35 -17.40 -20.19
C SER A 537 -7.13 -16.16 -19.74
N ALA A 538 -8.25 -16.34 -19.04
CA ALA A 538 -9.02 -15.23 -18.47
C ALA A 538 -8.23 -14.46 -17.40
N VAL A 539 -7.43 -15.15 -16.56
CA VAL A 539 -6.53 -14.50 -15.60
C VAL A 539 -5.49 -13.65 -16.32
N LEU A 540 -4.85 -14.18 -17.35
CA LEU A 540 -3.80 -13.47 -18.10
C LEU A 540 -4.29 -12.24 -18.85
N LYS A 541 -5.59 -12.17 -19.18
CA LYS A 541 -6.22 -10.96 -19.73
C LYS A 541 -6.21 -9.76 -18.77
N TYR A 542 -6.01 -9.98 -17.48
CA TYR A 542 -5.97 -8.92 -16.48
C TYR A 542 -4.61 -8.83 -15.79
N SER A 543 -3.84 -9.91 -15.77
CA SER A 543 -2.54 -10.01 -15.11
C SER A 543 -1.52 -10.75 -15.99
N PRO A 544 -1.06 -10.15 -17.10
CA PRO A 544 -0.17 -10.80 -18.06
C PRO A 544 1.24 -11.06 -17.53
N LEU A 545 1.63 -10.46 -16.40
CA LEU A 545 2.93 -10.68 -15.74
C LEU A 545 3.02 -11.97 -14.92
N ARG A 546 1.95 -12.77 -14.83
CA ARG A 546 1.92 -14.01 -14.07
C ARG A 546 2.65 -15.14 -14.80
N GLY A 547 3.97 -15.23 -14.60
CA GLY A 547 4.83 -16.26 -15.21
C GLY A 547 4.49 -17.69 -14.78
N ASP A 548 3.95 -17.86 -13.58
CA ASP A 548 3.40 -19.12 -13.07
C ASP A 548 2.15 -19.57 -13.86
N VAL A 549 1.24 -18.66 -14.16
CA VAL A 549 0.03 -18.94 -14.94
C VAL A 549 0.36 -19.25 -16.39
N TRP A 550 1.31 -18.54 -17.00
CA TRP A 550 1.83 -18.87 -18.33
C TRP A 550 2.43 -20.27 -18.38
N LEU A 551 3.20 -20.65 -17.36
CA LEU A 551 3.79 -21.98 -17.27
C LEU A 551 2.72 -23.07 -17.12
N MET A 552 1.65 -22.81 -16.37
CA MET A 552 0.53 -23.73 -16.26
C MET A 552 -0.20 -23.92 -17.59
N LEU A 553 -0.41 -22.84 -18.36
CA LEU A 553 -0.94 -22.93 -19.72
C LEU A 553 -0.03 -23.76 -20.62
N ALA A 554 1.29 -23.56 -20.57
CA ALA A 554 2.23 -24.35 -21.33
C ALA A 554 2.18 -25.84 -20.95
N ALA A 555 2.05 -26.15 -19.67
CA ALA A 555 1.96 -27.54 -19.18
C ALA A 555 0.65 -28.23 -19.61
N LEU A 556 -0.47 -27.51 -19.57
CA LEU A 556 -1.78 -28.02 -20.00
C LEU A 556 -1.87 -28.15 -21.52
N SER A 557 -1.33 -27.18 -22.28
CA SER A 557 -1.33 -27.22 -23.74
C SER A 557 -0.52 -28.38 -24.30
N LYS A 558 0.58 -28.76 -23.64
CA LYS A 558 1.36 -29.95 -24.00
C LYS A 558 0.53 -31.24 -24.01
N GLN A 559 -0.48 -31.34 -23.16
CA GLN A 559 -1.38 -32.51 -23.11
C GLN A 559 -2.44 -32.50 -24.22
N HIS A 560 -2.62 -31.34 -24.92
CA HIS A 560 -3.64 -31.09 -25.92
C HIS A 560 -3.01 -30.67 -27.27
N ALA A 561 -2.14 -31.48 -27.80
CA ALA A 561 -1.15 -31.25 -28.87
C ALA A 561 -1.59 -30.51 -30.16
N ALA A 562 -2.85 -30.14 -30.32
CA ALA A 562 -3.36 -29.58 -31.59
C ALA A 562 -3.92 -28.14 -31.53
N ALA A 563 -4.16 -27.58 -30.35
CA ALA A 563 -4.94 -26.33 -30.26
C ALA A 563 -4.16 -25.09 -29.80
N TYR A 564 -2.98 -25.25 -29.18
CA TYR A 564 -2.28 -24.13 -28.52
C TYR A 564 -0.76 -24.20 -28.72
N ASP A 565 -0.13 -23.04 -28.89
CA ASP A 565 1.33 -22.94 -29.01
C ASP A 565 2.01 -23.01 -27.64
N THR A 566 2.38 -24.20 -27.21
CA THR A 566 3.13 -24.45 -25.97
C THR A 566 4.40 -23.63 -25.88
N THR A 567 5.07 -23.37 -27.02
CA THR A 567 6.34 -22.64 -27.08
C THR A 567 6.14 -21.18 -26.75
N SER A 568 5.09 -20.55 -27.27
CA SER A 568 4.75 -19.16 -26.95
C SER A 568 4.40 -18.95 -25.48
N PHE A 569 3.65 -19.89 -24.89
CA PHE A 569 3.33 -19.82 -23.45
C PHE A 569 4.57 -20.02 -22.57
N LEU A 570 5.45 -20.92 -22.96
CA LEU A 570 6.69 -21.16 -22.24
C LEU A 570 7.61 -19.93 -22.33
N LYS A 571 7.73 -19.29 -23.49
CA LYS A 571 8.43 -18.00 -23.64
C LYS A 571 7.88 -16.93 -22.73
N MET A 572 6.57 -16.78 -22.70
CA MET A 572 5.94 -15.79 -21.83
C MET A 572 6.26 -16.05 -20.36
N SER A 573 6.31 -17.32 -19.91
CA SER A 573 6.76 -17.65 -18.56
C SER A 573 8.19 -17.19 -18.28
N TYR A 574 9.09 -17.34 -19.25
CA TYR A 574 10.48 -16.88 -19.13
C TYR A 574 10.58 -15.34 -19.13
N TYR A 575 9.82 -14.64 -19.98
CA TYR A 575 9.85 -13.19 -20.06
C TYR A 575 9.26 -12.50 -18.83
N THR A 576 8.21 -13.07 -18.28
CA THR A 576 7.50 -12.44 -17.14
C THR A 576 8.07 -12.82 -15.78
N ALA A 577 8.80 -13.92 -15.67
CA ALA A 577 9.41 -14.34 -14.41
C ALA A 577 10.79 -15.02 -14.62
N PRO A 578 11.76 -14.37 -15.30
CA PRO A 578 13.03 -15.00 -15.67
C PRO A 578 13.86 -15.49 -14.46
N ASN A 579 13.70 -14.85 -13.30
CA ASN A 579 14.52 -15.08 -12.11
C ASN A 579 13.78 -15.86 -10.99
N ALA A 580 12.56 -16.35 -11.26
CA ALA A 580 11.78 -17.14 -10.31
C ALA A 580 12.31 -18.57 -10.21
N LEU A 581 13.04 -18.88 -9.14
CA LEU A 581 13.66 -20.19 -8.93
C LEU A 581 12.64 -21.31 -8.68
N ASP A 582 11.52 -20.99 -8.08
CA ASP A 582 10.40 -21.90 -7.80
C ASP A 582 9.74 -22.42 -9.08
N LEU A 583 9.83 -21.68 -10.19
CA LEU A 583 9.31 -22.13 -11.49
C LEU A 583 10.27 -23.01 -12.28
N ILE A 584 11.57 -23.03 -11.95
CA ILE A 584 12.58 -23.80 -12.69
C ILE A 584 12.24 -25.29 -12.80
N PRO A 585 11.83 -26.00 -11.73
CA PRO A 585 11.51 -27.42 -11.82
C PRO A 585 10.44 -27.73 -12.86
N LEU A 586 9.38 -26.95 -12.87
CA LEU A 586 8.27 -27.14 -13.79
C LEU A 586 8.62 -26.70 -15.22
N ARG A 587 9.36 -25.58 -15.37
CA ARG A 587 9.86 -25.11 -16.68
C ARG A 587 10.72 -26.15 -17.35
N LEU A 588 11.70 -26.70 -16.63
CA LEU A 588 12.57 -27.75 -17.17
C LEU A 588 11.79 -28.99 -17.60
N SER A 589 10.79 -29.42 -16.80
CA SER A 589 9.96 -30.58 -17.14
C SER A 589 9.09 -30.34 -18.39
N VAL A 590 8.52 -29.15 -18.55
CA VAL A 590 7.74 -28.81 -19.74
C VAL A 590 8.65 -28.61 -20.94
N ALA A 591 9.73 -27.87 -20.79
CA ALA A 591 10.66 -27.50 -21.87
C ALA A 591 11.39 -28.72 -22.46
N LEU A 592 12.00 -29.55 -21.60
CA LEU A 592 12.71 -30.76 -22.07
C LEU A 592 11.77 -31.83 -22.62
N GLY A 593 10.51 -31.81 -22.26
CA GLY A 593 9.49 -32.69 -22.81
C GLY A 593 8.80 -32.19 -24.06
N THR A 594 9.21 -31.04 -24.65
CA THR A 594 8.59 -30.42 -25.83
C THR A 594 9.65 -30.20 -26.92
N ASP A 595 9.62 -31.02 -28.00
CA ASP A 595 10.63 -30.95 -29.06
C ASP A 595 10.65 -29.58 -29.75
N ALA A 596 9.51 -28.95 -29.94
CA ALA A 596 9.41 -27.61 -30.51
C ALA A 596 10.19 -26.56 -29.69
N ALA A 597 10.16 -26.66 -28.36
CA ALA A 597 10.89 -25.75 -27.47
C ALA A 597 12.42 -25.92 -27.59
N ILE A 598 12.89 -27.17 -27.82
CA ILE A 598 14.33 -27.45 -28.01
C ILE A 598 14.83 -26.99 -29.38
N LYS A 599 13.98 -26.99 -30.40
CA LYS A 599 14.34 -26.53 -31.76
C LYS A 599 14.42 -25.01 -31.86
N GLU A 600 13.75 -24.29 -30.99
CA GLU A 600 13.75 -22.84 -31.01
C GLU A 600 14.98 -22.24 -30.30
N PRO A 601 15.83 -21.45 -31.01
CA PRO A 601 17.12 -21.01 -30.50
C PRO A 601 17.01 -20.17 -29.23
N GLU A 602 16.03 -19.28 -29.18
CA GLU A 602 15.82 -18.41 -28.03
C GLU A 602 15.42 -19.19 -26.75
N LEU A 603 14.44 -20.11 -26.85
CA LEU A 603 14.06 -20.98 -25.74
C LEU A 603 15.22 -21.87 -25.31
N ARG A 604 16.01 -22.36 -26.24
CA ARG A 604 17.18 -23.18 -25.96
C ARG A 604 18.20 -22.47 -25.05
N ASP A 605 18.43 -21.18 -25.28
CA ASP A 605 19.32 -20.39 -24.43
C ASP A 605 18.72 -20.13 -23.04
N LEU A 606 17.42 -19.88 -22.97
CA LEU A 606 16.70 -19.73 -21.70
C LEU A 606 16.71 -21.03 -20.88
N ILE A 607 16.47 -22.18 -21.52
CA ILE A 607 16.53 -23.50 -20.88
C ILE A 607 17.96 -23.79 -20.38
N ARG A 608 19.00 -23.51 -21.19
CA ARG A 608 20.41 -23.66 -20.80
C ARG A 608 20.73 -22.80 -19.57
N ARG A 609 20.19 -21.57 -19.49
CA ARG A 609 20.33 -20.71 -18.33
C ARG A 609 19.71 -21.34 -17.08
N ASP A 610 18.47 -21.89 -17.17
CA ASP A 610 17.81 -22.54 -16.05
C ASP A 610 18.56 -23.80 -15.61
N LEU A 611 19.05 -24.63 -16.53
CA LEU A 611 19.92 -25.78 -16.22
C LEU A 611 21.20 -25.34 -15.49
N LYS A 612 21.85 -24.27 -15.95
CA LYS A 612 23.04 -23.73 -15.30
C LYS A 612 22.73 -23.26 -13.89
N VAL A 613 21.65 -22.51 -13.70
CA VAL A 613 21.21 -22.04 -12.38
C VAL A 613 20.89 -23.22 -11.44
N ALA A 614 20.21 -24.24 -11.94
CA ALA A 614 19.85 -25.42 -11.16
C ALA A 614 21.10 -26.25 -10.78
N MET A 615 22.14 -26.29 -11.64
CA MET A 615 23.39 -26.99 -11.35
C MET A 615 24.29 -26.24 -10.37
N THR A 616 24.42 -24.92 -10.53
CA THR A 616 25.41 -24.10 -9.80
C THR A 616 24.81 -23.35 -8.61
N GLY A 617 23.53 -22.93 -8.68
CA GLY A 617 22.95 -22.01 -7.72
C GLY A 617 22.45 -22.63 -6.43
N ARG A 618 21.81 -23.79 -6.47
CA ARG A 618 21.25 -24.48 -5.29
C ARG A 618 21.22 -26.00 -5.47
N ALA A 619 21.87 -26.72 -4.57
CA ALA A 619 21.84 -28.18 -4.53
C ALA A 619 20.40 -28.76 -4.45
N ALA A 620 19.46 -28.04 -3.84
CA ALA A 620 18.06 -28.41 -3.74
C ALA A 620 17.31 -28.49 -5.08
N LEU A 621 17.82 -27.84 -6.16
CA LEU A 621 17.21 -27.90 -7.49
C LEU A 621 17.73 -29.07 -8.34
N ARG A 622 18.81 -29.74 -7.94
CA ARG A 622 19.37 -30.89 -8.68
C ARG A 622 18.38 -32.07 -8.84
N PRO A 623 17.56 -32.45 -7.82
CA PRO A 623 16.54 -33.47 -8.00
C PRO A 623 15.52 -33.13 -9.11
N ALA A 624 15.19 -31.84 -9.27
CA ALA A 624 14.25 -31.40 -10.31
C ALA A 624 14.83 -31.64 -11.73
N ILE A 625 16.15 -31.49 -11.91
CA ILE A 625 16.81 -31.82 -13.18
C ILE A 625 16.63 -33.32 -13.49
N ALA A 626 16.83 -34.20 -12.50
CA ALA A 626 16.66 -35.64 -12.71
C ALA A 626 15.22 -36.01 -13.09
N THR A 627 14.24 -35.41 -12.41
CA THR A 627 12.82 -35.59 -12.73
C THR A 627 12.47 -35.09 -14.13
N ALA A 628 12.95 -33.88 -14.50
CA ALA A 628 12.75 -33.32 -15.83
C ALA A 628 13.42 -34.16 -16.93
N TYR A 629 14.59 -34.69 -16.67
CA TYR A 629 15.31 -35.59 -17.59
C TYR A 629 14.57 -36.93 -17.83
N GLN A 630 13.98 -37.49 -16.80
CA GLN A 630 13.17 -38.73 -16.93
C GLN A 630 11.94 -38.53 -17.81
N SER A 631 11.27 -37.38 -17.70
CA SER A 631 10.09 -37.02 -18.50
C SER A 631 10.41 -36.35 -19.85
N ALA A 632 11.71 -36.19 -20.18
CA ALA A 632 12.16 -35.47 -21.37
C ALA A 632 11.97 -36.30 -22.65
N SER A 633 11.75 -35.60 -23.75
CA SER A 633 11.77 -36.18 -25.09
C SER A 633 13.20 -36.66 -25.48
N ALA A 634 13.34 -37.36 -26.59
CA ALA A 634 14.66 -37.79 -27.07
C ALA A 634 15.58 -36.59 -27.36
N ASP A 635 15.07 -35.55 -28.07
CA ASP A 635 15.79 -34.31 -28.36
C ASP A 635 16.09 -33.53 -27.06
N GLY A 636 15.13 -33.51 -26.11
CA GLY A 636 15.29 -32.88 -24.80
C GLY A 636 16.37 -33.53 -23.96
N ARG A 637 16.47 -34.87 -23.94
CA ARG A 637 17.56 -35.56 -23.23
C ARG A 637 18.91 -35.27 -23.82
N ALA A 638 19.04 -35.35 -25.14
CA ALA A 638 20.30 -35.02 -25.83
C ALA A 638 20.75 -33.60 -25.56
N PHE A 639 19.81 -32.63 -25.56
CA PHE A 639 20.07 -31.24 -25.23
C PHE A 639 20.50 -31.06 -23.75
N ALA A 640 19.79 -31.70 -22.82
CA ALA A 640 20.13 -31.64 -21.40
C ALA A 640 21.52 -32.25 -21.14
N GLU A 641 21.81 -33.40 -21.72
CA GLU A 641 23.12 -34.04 -21.61
C GLU A 641 24.27 -33.16 -22.15
N SER A 642 24.09 -32.56 -23.34
CA SER A 642 25.09 -31.65 -23.89
C SER A 642 25.31 -30.43 -22.99
N SER A 643 24.24 -29.81 -22.50
CA SER A 643 24.33 -28.60 -21.66
C SER A 643 24.88 -28.89 -20.27
N ILE A 644 24.58 -30.05 -19.68
CA ILE A 644 25.09 -30.44 -18.36
C ILE A 644 26.52 -30.95 -18.45
N SER A 645 26.91 -31.61 -19.55
CA SER A 645 28.29 -32.11 -19.74
C SER A 645 29.33 -30.98 -19.78
N GLU A 646 28.92 -29.78 -20.22
CA GLU A 646 29.76 -28.58 -20.17
C GLU A 646 30.05 -28.10 -18.73
N LEU A 647 29.17 -28.42 -17.78
CA LEU A 647 29.24 -27.95 -16.39
C LEU A 647 29.76 -29.05 -15.44
N ASP A 648 29.23 -30.26 -15.54
CA ASP A 648 29.57 -31.42 -14.70
C ASP A 648 29.35 -32.73 -15.47
N PRO A 649 30.38 -33.25 -16.15
CA PRO A 649 30.30 -34.52 -16.89
C PRO A 649 29.91 -35.72 -16.00
N GLY A 650 30.35 -35.73 -14.73
CA GLY A 650 30.04 -36.78 -13.78
C GLY A 650 28.55 -36.87 -13.39
N TYR A 651 27.87 -35.74 -13.43
CA TYR A 651 26.43 -35.70 -13.16
C TYR A 651 25.61 -36.33 -14.30
N VAL A 652 26.03 -36.21 -15.54
CA VAL A 652 25.41 -36.86 -16.70
C VAL A 652 25.37 -38.38 -16.54
N GLN A 653 26.47 -38.99 -16.07
CA GLN A 653 26.52 -40.43 -15.81
C GLN A 653 25.52 -40.86 -14.74
N LYS A 654 25.36 -40.04 -13.67
CA LYS A 654 24.36 -40.26 -12.62
C LYS A 654 22.93 -40.12 -13.14
N LEU A 655 22.68 -39.23 -14.10
CA LEU A 655 21.36 -39.07 -14.71
C LEU A 655 20.99 -40.31 -15.56
N ARG A 656 21.95 -40.82 -16.35
CA ARG A 656 21.79 -42.03 -17.19
C ARG A 656 21.58 -43.29 -16.35
N SER A 657 22.27 -43.40 -15.22
CA SER A 657 22.10 -44.54 -14.31
C SER A 657 20.77 -44.55 -13.55
N ARG A 658 20.08 -43.42 -13.49
CA ARG A 658 18.74 -43.26 -12.89
C ARG A 658 17.62 -43.25 -13.94
N GLY A 659 17.95 -43.33 -15.22
CA GLY A 659 17.01 -43.47 -16.32
C GLY A 659 16.22 -44.77 -16.24
N PRO A 660 15.04 -44.83 -16.90
CA PRO A 660 14.16 -45.98 -16.82
C PRO A 660 14.79 -47.25 -17.29
#